data_ca0a21fad959a43e8f0bd8ecd8e23fc7
#
_entry.id   ca0a21fad959a43e8f0bd8ecd8e23fc7
#
_cell.length_a   1.000
_cell.length_b   1.000
_cell.length_c   1.000
_cell.angle_alpha   90.00
_cell.angle_beta   90.00
_cell.angle_gamma   90.00
#
_symmetry.space_group_name_H-M   'P 1'
#
loop_
_entity.id
_entity.type
_entity.pdbx_description
1 polymer ?
#
loop_
_entity_poly.entity_id
_entity_poly.type
_entity_poly.pdbx_seq_one_letter_code
_entity_poly.pdbx_strand_id
1 'polypeptide(L)'
;MSTLTSVSGFPRIGQNRELKKIIEGYWKGVNDLAAVKATAAELRAKHWKLQQAAGIDLIPSNDFSYYDQMLDTAILLNVIPQRYARLSFDNQEDTLFAMARGYQGDKGDVTALPMKKWFTTNYHYLVPEVESAAEIKLNSTKPFDEFNEAKALGIDTKPVFIGPYTFLKLARTPEATELELDKGLVNAVAAVYAEVLAKFNELGAAWGQLDEPYLVLDKEPGDVELFKTLYTKILSAKGNVKVLLNTYFGHIADVYETVNLLGFDGIGLDLNEGREENLEAVAKYGVASNTTIFAGVINGRNIWRNNYATSLGLVDALKQVTANVAVSTASSLLHVPFSTEGETGIPAEDLKHFAFAVQKLDELKEVAALADATEDEKKASAALAANQALFDGTRVAADPAVAERIGKLSDADYVRQPAREERQALQREALGLPLLPTTTIGSFPQTKEIRAERAKLRKGEVTKEAYDEFIKAQIDAVIKKQEEIGLDVLVHGEFERNDMVEYFGQNLNGFLFTKNAWVQSYGTRCVKPPIVWGDVSRANPITVEWSAYAQSKTDHVMKGMLTGPVTILNWSWPREDITHEEQTKQLALAIRDEVLDLEAAGIKVIQIDEAALREKLPLRKSDWHVKYLDWAVPAFRLVHSAVKPTTQIHTHMCYSEFNDIIRDIDAMDADVISFEASRGDLVVLDAIHDAHFETEAGPGVYDIHSPRIPSEKEIEDRIYEILDKMDVKKVWINPDCGLKTRGNAETWPSLENLVAAAKAVRAKLDK
;
A
#
# COMPACT_ATOMS: atom_id res chain seq x y z
N MET A 1 6.73 32.64 -22.72
CA MET A 1 5.49 31.81 -22.60
C MET A 1 5.34 31.53 -21.14
N SER A 2 4.11 31.51 -20.62
CA SER A 2 3.88 31.14 -19.23
C SER A 2 4.22 29.68 -18.98
N THR A 3 4.75 29.38 -17.79
CA THR A 3 5.03 28.02 -17.35
C THR A 3 3.72 27.25 -17.21
N LEU A 4 3.57 26.16 -17.96
CA LEU A 4 2.37 25.33 -17.94
C LEU A 4 2.23 24.57 -16.59
N THR A 5 0.99 24.36 -16.18
CA THR A 5 0.62 23.52 -15.03
C THR A 5 -0.01 22.21 -15.48
N SER A 6 0.35 21.09 -14.84
CA SER A 6 -0.16 19.77 -15.18
C SER A 6 -0.48 18.92 -13.94
N VAL A 7 -1.62 18.25 -13.97
CA VAL A 7 -2.00 17.24 -12.97
C VAL A 7 -1.87 15.84 -13.60
N SER A 8 -1.16 14.94 -12.94
CA SER A 8 -0.93 13.57 -13.46
C SER A 8 -2.18 12.68 -13.33
N GLY A 9 -3.03 12.95 -12.35
CA GLY A 9 -4.31 12.27 -12.10
C GLY A 9 -4.94 12.81 -10.82
N PHE A 10 -6.25 12.61 -10.63
CA PHE A 10 -7.03 13.19 -9.54
C PHE A 10 -7.80 12.13 -8.73
N PRO A 11 -8.08 12.34 -7.42
CA PRO A 11 -8.87 11.40 -6.64
C PRO A 11 -10.28 11.20 -7.21
N ARG A 12 -10.70 9.95 -7.39
CA ARG A 12 -11.96 9.61 -8.07
C ARG A 12 -13.07 9.13 -7.15
N ILE A 13 -12.75 8.72 -5.92
CA ILE A 13 -13.74 8.14 -5.01
C ILE A 13 -14.80 9.14 -4.54
N GLY A 14 -14.53 10.45 -4.69
CA GLY A 14 -15.36 11.55 -4.22
C GLY A 14 -15.04 11.98 -2.80
N GLN A 15 -15.28 13.26 -2.48
CA GLN A 15 -14.98 13.85 -1.17
C GLN A 15 -15.64 13.10 0.00
N ASN A 16 -16.87 12.59 -0.21
CA ASN A 16 -17.64 11.83 0.76
C ASN A 16 -17.78 10.35 0.36
N ARG A 17 -16.88 9.84 -0.49
CA ARG A 17 -16.89 8.49 -1.03
C ARG A 17 -18.17 8.16 -1.80
N GLU A 18 -18.64 9.11 -2.62
CA GLU A 18 -19.86 8.98 -3.41
C GLU A 18 -19.77 7.79 -4.37
N LEU A 19 -18.63 7.64 -5.06
CA LEU A 19 -18.41 6.52 -5.99
C LEU A 19 -18.49 5.17 -5.27
N LYS A 20 -17.91 5.06 -4.06
CA LYS A 20 -18.02 3.84 -3.23
C LYS A 20 -19.49 3.49 -2.96
N LYS A 21 -20.27 4.46 -2.54
CA LYS A 21 -21.67 4.25 -2.13
C LYS A 21 -22.52 3.76 -3.29
N ILE A 22 -22.38 4.40 -4.46
CA ILE A 22 -23.20 4.05 -5.64
C ILE A 22 -22.83 2.68 -6.21
N ILE A 23 -21.53 2.37 -6.29
CA ILE A 23 -21.04 1.07 -6.81
C ILE A 23 -21.44 -0.07 -5.86
N GLU A 24 -21.25 0.08 -4.55
CA GLU A 24 -21.67 -0.95 -3.59
C GLU A 24 -23.19 -1.13 -3.55
N GLY A 25 -23.95 -0.06 -3.82
CA GLY A 25 -25.39 -0.14 -4.01
C GLY A 25 -25.78 -0.94 -5.27
N TYR A 26 -25.05 -0.75 -6.35
CA TYR A 26 -25.21 -1.53 -7.59
C TYR A 26 -24.97 -3.04 -7.35
N TRP A 27 -23.87 -3.38 -6.72
CA TRP A 27 -23.56 -4.78 -6.39
C TRP A 27 -24.57 -5.45 -5.46
N LYS A 28 -25.32 -4.67 -4.69
CA LYS A 28 -26.42 -5.15 -3.81
C LYS A 28 -27.78 -5.12 -4.48
N GLY A 29 -27.86 -4.72 -5.74
CA GLY A 29 -29.13 -4.57 -6.47
C GLY A 29 -30.02 -3.42 -5.99
N VAL A 30 -29.44 -2.44 -5.23
CA VAL A 30 -30.17 -1.25 -4.74
C VAL A 30 -30.22 -0.16 -5.83
N ASN A 31 -29.18 -0.06 -6.64
CA ASN A 31 -29.07 0.90 -7.75
C ASN A 31 -28.88 0.15 -9.05
N ASP A 32 -29.27 0.76 -10.15
CA ASP A 32 -28.99 0.28 -11.52
C ASP A 32 -27.69 0.87 -12.07
N LEU A 33 -27.24 0.36 -13.21
CA LEU A 33 -26.04 0.83 -13.90
C LEU A 33 -26.17 2.28 -14.39
N ALA A 34 -27.38 2.72 -14.75
CA ALA A 34 -27.62 4.10 -15.16
C ALA A 34 -27.34 5.08 -14.02
N ALA A 35 -27.75 4.75 -12.81
CA ALA A 35 -27.43 5.56 -11.62
C ALA A 35 -25.93 5.59 -11.32
N VAL A 36 -25.20 4.49 -11.51
CA VAL A 36 -23.73 4.45 -11.39
C VAL A 36 -23.08 5.40 -12.40
N LYS A 37 -23.48 5.31 -13.68
CA LYS A 37 -22.96 6.16 -14.76
C LYS A 37 -23.25 7.64 -14.53
N ALA A 38 -24.46 7.97 -14.07
CA ALA A 38 -24.85 9.36 -13.79
C ALA A 38 -24.01 9.94 -12.63
N THR A 39 -23.87 9.22 -11.50
CA THR A 39 -23.03 9.67 -10.37
C THR A 39 -21.57 9.82 -10.78
N ALA A 40 -21.05 8.91 -11.59
CA ALA A 40 -19.68 9.01 -12.08
C ALA A 40 -19.47 10.23 -12.98
N ALA A 41 -20.41 10.55 -13.87
CA ALA A 41 -20.38 11.74 -14.73
C ALA A 41 -20.43 13.03 -13.89
N GLU A 42 -21.27 13.09 -12.85
CA GLU A 42 -21.31 14.23 -11.93
C GLU A 42 -19.97 14.42 -11.20
N LEU A 43 -19.33 13.33 -10.74
CA LEU A 43 -18.03 13.39 -10.09
C LEU A 43 -16.94 13.88 -11.06
N ARG A 44 -16.86 13.33 -12.28
CA ARG A 44 -15.91 13.78 -13.31
C ARG A 44 -16.09 15.26 -13.61
N ALA A 45 -17.32 15.69 -13.88
CA ALA A 45 -17.63 17.09 -14.15
C ALA A 45 -17.22 18.02 -13.01
N LYS A 46 -17.45 17.60 -11.75
CA LYS A 46 -17.02 18.34 -10.56
C LYS A 46 -15.49 18.44 -10.50
N HIS A 47 -14.80 17.34 -10.71
CA HIS A 47 -13.33 17.27 -10.63
C HIS A 47 -12.67 18.13 -11.73
N TRP A 48 -13.17 18.08 -12.96
CA TRP A 48 -12.66 18.91 -14.05
C TRP A 48 -12.89 20.40 -13.80
N LYS A 49 -14.09 20.77 -13.33
CA LYS A 49 -14.41 22.19 -12.99
C LYS A 49 -13.55 22.72 -11.84
N LEU A 50 -13.23 21.90 -10.83
CA LEU A 50 -12.32 22.27 -9.75
C LEU A 50 -10.93 22.60 -10.29
N GLN A 51 -10.39 21.75 -11.16
CA GLN A 51 -9.08 21.96 -11.75
C GLN A 51 -9.07 23.16 -12.71
N GLN A 52 -10.12 23.33 -13.52
CA GLN A 52 -10.27 24.50 -14.38
C GLN A 52 -10.35 25.80 -13.56
N ALA A 53 -11.14 25.81 -12.49
CA ALA A 53 -11.27 26.98 -11.60
C ALA A 53 -9.95 27.31 -10.89
N ALA A 54 -9.14 26.32 -10.56
CA ALA A 54 -7.78 26.50 -10.04
C ALA A 54 -6.79 27.02 -11.09
N GLY A 55 -7.16 27.06 -12.38
CA GLY A 55 -6.31 27.54 -13.46
C GLY A 55 -5.25 26.52 -13.91
N ILE A 56 -5.57 25.24 -13.84
CA ILE A 56 -4.71 24.16 -14.37
C ILE A 56 -4.81 24.12 -15.89
N ASP A 57 -3.66 24.12 -16.58
CA ASP A 57 -3.61 24.12 -18.03
C ASP A 57 -3.87 22.72 -18.63
N LEU A 58 -3.30 21.69 -18.03
CA LEU A 58 -3.38 20.30 -18.50
C LEU A 58 -4.12 19.42 -17.50
N ILE A 59 -5.43 19.39 -17.63
CA ILE A 59 -6.37 18.65 -16.78
C ILE A 59 -6.46 17.22 -17.27
N PRO A 60 -6.35 16.16 -16.41
CA PRO A 60 -6.47 14.79 -16.82
C PRO A 60 -7.92 14.38 -17.15
N SER A 61 -8.09 13.49 -18.14
CA SER A 61 -9.26 12.64 -18.33
C SER A 61 -8.82 11.19 -18.48
N ASN A 62 -9.75 10.24 -18.42
CA ASN A 62 -9.48 8.80 -18.39
C ASN A 62 -8.67 8.32 -17.16
N ASP A 63 -8.39 9.19 -16.21
CA ASP A 63 -7.84 8.86 -14.89
C ASP A 63 -8.94 8.39 -13.90
N PHE A 64 -10.19 8.53 -14.26
CA PHE A 64 -11.35 8.01 -13.53
C PHE A 64 -11.57 6.54 -13.86
N SER A 65 -11.84 5.71 -12.82
CA SER A 65 -12.16 4.29 -12.97
C SER A 65 -13.24 3.89 -11.97
N TYR A 66 -14.08 2.95 -12.34
CA TYR A 66 -15.03 2.33 -11.41
C TYR A 66 -14.32 1.41 -10.40
N TYR A 67 -13.13 0.89 -10.74
CA TYR A 67 -12.41 -0.02 -9.87
C TYR A 67 -10.89 0.20 -9.89
N ASP A 68 -10.23 0.00 -11.05
CA ASP A 68 -8.79 0.05 -11.20
C ASP A 68 -8.33 0.42 -12.62
N GLN A 69 -7.29 1.25 -12.75
CA GLN A 69 -6.75 1.73 -14.02
C GLN A 69 -6.09 0.63 -14.86
N MET A 70 -5.40 -0.32 -14.22
CA MET A 70 -4.80 -1.47 -14.92
C MET A 70 -5.90 -2.36 -15.50
N LEU A 71 -7.00 -2.53 -14.77
CA LEU A 71 -8.17 -3.27 -15.23
C LEU A 71 -8.86 -2.55 -16.40
N ASP A 72 -9.03 -1.22 -16.32
CA ASP A 72 -9.55 -0.42 -17.46
C ASP A 72 -8.64 -0.57 -18.69
N THR A 73 -7.33 -0.60 -18.51
CA THR A 73 -6.36 -0.83 -19.61
C THR A 73 -6.48 -2.25 -20.16
N ALA A 74 -6.68 -3.25 -19.33
CA ALA A 74 -6.92 -4.63 -19.77
C ALA A 74 -8.20 -4.72 -20.64
N ILE A 75 -9.28 -4.08 -20.22
CA ILE A 75 -10.52 -4.00 -20.99
C ILE A 75 -10.29 -3.24 -22.32
N LEU A 76 -9.56 -2.12 -22.30
CA LEU A 76 -9.21 -1.35 -23.50
C LEU A 76 -8.48 -2.20 -24.54
N LEU A 77 -7.55 -3.05 -24.10
CA LEU A 77 -6.73 -3.93 -24.92
C LEU A 77 -7.43 -5.26 -25.27
N ASN A 78 -8.67 -5.49 -24.81
CA ASN A 78 -9.37 -6.77 -24.89
C ASN A 78 -8.64 -7.93 -24.20
N VAL A 79 -7.85 -7.62 -23.18
CA VAL A 79 -7.21 -8.61 -22.29
C VAL A 79 -8.24 -9.05 -21.26
N ILE A 80 -9.17 -9.92 -21.70
CA ILE A 80 -10.27 -10.46 -20.91
C ILE A 80 -10.13 -11.99 -20.93
N PRO A 81 -9.68 -12.62 -19.85
CA PRO A 81 -9.56 -14.07 -19.77
C PRO A 81 -10.85 -14.80 -20.13
N GLN A 82 -10.74 -15.92 -20.82
CA GLN A 82 -11.88 -16.68 -21.34
C GLN A 82 -12.91 -17.06 -20.27
N ARG A 83 -12.43 -17.29 -19.01
CA ARG A 83 -13.35 -17.59 -17.91
C ARG A 83 -14.36 -16.46 -17.62
N TYR A 84 -13.99 -15.20 -17.84
CA TYR A 84 -14.90 -14.05 -17.70
C TYR A 84 -15.71 -13.80 -18.98
N ALA A 85 -15.07 -13.95 -20.14
CA ALA A 85 -15.76 -13.78 -21.43
C ALA A 85 -16.94 -14.74 -21.58
N ARG A 86 -16.82 -15.96 -21.06
CA ARG A 86 -17.91 -16.98 -21.10
C ARG A 86 -19.13 -16.61 -20.25
N LEU A 87 -19.02 -15.69 -19.30
CA LEU A 87 -20.17 -15.22 -18.51
C LEU A 87 -21.16 -14.42 -19.36
N SER A 88 -20.71 -13.89 -20.50
CA SER A 88 -21.56 -13.22 -21.50
C SER A 88 -22.47 -12.15 -20.90
N PHE A 89 -21.89 -11.19 -20.18
CA PHE A 89 -22.62 -10.04 -19.65
C PHE A 89 -23.08 -9.11 -20.77
N ASP A 90 -24.20 -8.42 -20.55
CA ASP A 90 -24.81 -7.50 -21.52
C ASP A 90 -24.08 -6.15 -21.60
N ASN A 91 -23.20 -5.86 -20.65
CA ASN A 91 -22.43 -4.64 -20.55
C ASN A 91 -20.99 -4.92 -20.11
N GLN A 92 -20.09 -3.97 -20.42
CA GLN A 92 -18.66 -4.10 -20.12
C GLN A 92 -18.35 -3.91 -18.62
N GLU A 93 -19.18 -3.14 -17.90
CA GLU A 93 -19.01 -2.87 -16.48
C GLU A 93 -19.19 -4.13 -15.64
N ASP A 94 -20.15 -5.00 -15.98
CA ASP A 94 -20.33 -6.27 -15.25
C ASP A 94 -19.15 -7.22 -15.51
N THR A 95 -18.59 -7.22 -16.71
CA THR A 95 -17.34 -7.95 -17.01
C THR A 95 -16.20 -7.41 -16.18
N LEU A 96 -16.04 -6.08 -16.12
CA LEU A 96 -15.02 -5.42 -15.28
C LEU A 96 -15.18 -5.81 -13.80
N PHE A 97 -16.41 -5.78 -13.27
CA PHE A 97 -16.65 -6.16 -11.87
C PHE A 97 -16.44 -7.65 -11.61
N ALA A 98 -16.75 -8.53 -12.57
CA ALA A 98 -16.46 -9.96 -12.43
C ALA A 98 -14.94 -10.22 -12.43
N MET A 99 -14.18 -9.55 -13.27
CA MET A 99 -12.71 -9.60 -13.24
C MET A 99 -12.15 -9.09 -11.89
N ALA A 100 -12.72 -8.02 -11.36
CA ALA A 100 -12.25 -7.37 -10.13
C ALA A 100 -12.59 -8.14 -8.85
N ARG A 101 -13.74 -8.81 -8.79
CA ARG A 101 -14.32 -9.35 -7.54
C ARG A 101 -14.66 -10.84 -7.60
N GLY A 102 -14.53 -11.45 -8.76
CA GLY A 102 -15.16 -12.73 -9.05
C GLY A 102 -16.66 -12.59 -9.27
N TYR A 103 -17.27 -13.66 -9.72
CA TYR A 103 -18.71 -13.75 -9.90
C TYR A 103 -19.19 -15.15 -9.54
N GLN A 104 -20.30 -15.22 -8.83
CA GLN A 104 -21.01 -16.47 -8.56
C GLN A 104 -22.51 -16.21 -8.70
N GLY A 105 -23.14 -16.82 -9.72
CA GLY A 105 -24.55 -16.59 -10.01
C GLY A 105 -25.04 -17.41 -11.23
N ASP A 106 -26.13 -16.95 -11.81
CA ASP A 106 -26.81 -17.61 -12.93
C ASP A 106 -25.95 -17.76 -14.20
N LYS A 107 -24.95 -16.89 -14.41
CA LYS A 107 -24.07 -16.92 -15.58
C LYS A 107 -22.82 -17.78 -15.36
N GLY A 108 -22.52 -18.22 -14.14
CA GLY A 108 -21.38 -19.07 -13.83
C GLY A 108 -20.73 -18.80 -12.48
N ASP A 109 -19.55 -19.38 -12.28
CA ASP A 109 -18.73 -19.22 -11.08
C ASP A 109 -17.27 -19.00 -11.51
N VAL A 110 -16.72 -17.83 -11.16
CA VAL A 110 -15.34 -17.45 -11.46
C VAL A 110 -14.72 -16.67 -10.30
N THR A 111 -13.45 -16.93 -10.04
CA THR A 111 -12.65 -16.15 -9.06
C THR A 111 -12.22 -14.81 -9.65
N ALA A 112 -11.89 -13.85 -8.78
CA ALA A 112 -11.33 -12.55 -9.18
C ALA A 112 -9.92 -12.72 -9.77
N LEU A 113 -9.47 -11.70 -10.51
CA LEU A 113 -8.05 -11.53 -10.85
C LEU A 113 -7.22 -11.34 -9.58
N PRO A 114 -5.95 -11.76 -9.56
CA PRO A 114 -5.04 -11.47 -8.47
C PRO A 114 -4.87 -9.96 -8.29
N MET A 115 -4.58 -9.56 -7.06
CA MET A 115 -4.39 -8.16 -6.70
C MET A 115 -2.99 -7.97 -6.12
N LYS A 116 -2.26 -6.96 -6.59
CA LYS A 116 -0.93 -6.60 -6.08
C LYS A 116 -0.85 -5.10 -5.77
N LYS A 117 0.11 -4.72 -4.94
CA LYS A 117 0.37 -3.30 -4.65
C LYS A 117 0.87 -2.56 -5.87
N TRP A 118 0.38 -1.33 -6.05
CA TRP A 118 0.88 -0.38 -7.03
C TRP A 118 2.17 0.24 -6.50
N PHE A 119 3.29 -0.40 -6.83
CA PHE A 119 4.62 -0.05 -6.35
C PHE A 119 4.69 0.04 -4.82
N THR A 120 5.23 1.11 -4.27
CA THR A 120 5.35 1.36 -2.82
C THR A 120 4.18 2.14 -2.23
N THR A 121 3.03 2.19 -2.91
CA THR A 121 1.80 2.88 -2.43
C THR A 121 0.90 1.94 -1.63
N ASN A 122 -0.12 2.50 -0.98
CA ASN A 122 -1.21 1.73 -0.37
C ASN A 122 -2.31 1.33 -1.36
N TYR A 123 -2.18 1.75 -2.63
CA TYR A 123 -3.11 1.38 -3.70
C TYR A 123 -2.76 0.00 -4.27
N HIS A 124 -3.78 -0.78 -4.62
CA HIS A 124 -3.63 -2.10 -5.22
C HIS A 124 -4.28 -2.12 -6.60
N TYR A 125 -3.60 -2.72 -7.54
CA TYR A 125 -4.11 -2.95 -8.90
C TYR A 125 -4.46 -4.42 -9.11
N LEU A 126 -5.36 -4.68 -10.08
CA LEU A 126 -5.69 -6.01 -10.55
C LEU A 126 -4.64 -6.42 -11.59
N VAL A 127 -4.05 -7.61 -11.39
CA VAL A 127 -3.02 -8.14 -12.30
C VAL A 127 -3.70 -8.67 -13.56
N PRO A 128 -3.46 -8.06 -14.74
CA PRO A 128 -4.02 -8.58 -15.99
C PRO A 128 -3.44 -9.94 -16.33
N GLU A 129 -4.27 -10.84 -16.84
CA GLU A 129 -3.87 -12.14 -17.36
C GLU A 129 -4.01 -12.17 -18.87
N VAL A 130 -2.92 -12.35 -19.58
CA VAL A 130 -2.84 -12.40 -21.03
C VAL A 130 -2.84 -13.85 -21.50
N GLU A 131 -3.90 -14.28 -22.22
CA GLU A 131 -4.01 -15.64 -22.74
C GLU A 131 -3.49 -15.75 -24.18
N SER A 132 -3.72 -14.72 -25.01
CA SER A 132 -3.32 -14.74 -26.42
C SER A 132 -3.11 -13.34 -26.99
N ALA A 133 -1.99 -13.17 -27.69
CA ALA A 133 -1.72 -11.95 -28.45
C ALA A 133 -2.73 -11.71 -29.61
N ALA A 134 -3.32 -12.76 -30.14
CA ALA A 134 -4.28 -12.67 -31.27
C ALA A 134 -5.61 -12.02 -30.90
N GLU A 135 -5.95 -11.98 -29.59
CA GLU A 135 -7.19 -11.37 -29.10
C GLU A 135 -7.05 -9.88 -28.79
N ILE A 136 -5.83 -9.34 -28.77
CA ILE A 136 -5.55 -7.95 -28.45
C ILE A 136 -6.05 -7.03 -29.58
N LYS A 137 -6.97 -6.14 -29.21
CA LYS A 137 -7.57 -5.13 -30.10
C LYS A 137 -8.15 -3.99 -29.26
N LEU A 138 -8.44 -2.86 -29.87
CA LEU A 138 -9.17 -1.78 -29.21
C LEU A 138 -10.61 -2.24 -28.89
N ASN A 139 -10.96 -2.29 -27.60
CA ASN A 139 -12.22 -2.88 -27.10
C ASN A 139 -13.03 -1.96 -26.19
N SER A 140 -12.64 -0.71 -25.98
CA SER A 140 -13.40 0.23 -25.15
C SER A 140 -13.42 1.62 -25.73
N THR A 141 -14.58 2.28 -25.65
CA THR A 141 -14.75 3.69 -26.04
C THR A 141 -14.57 4.65 -24.88
N LYS A 142 -14.47 4.13 -23.63
CA LYS A 142 -14.40 4.92 -22.40
C LYS A 142 -13.45 6.14 -22.48
N PRO A 143 -12.18 6.02 -22.94
CA PRO A 143 -11.28 7.16 -22.98
C PRO A 143 -11.78 8.29 -23.89
N PHE A 144 -12.39 7.94 -25.00
CA PHE A 144 -12.93 8.89 -25.99
C PHE A 144 -14.22 9.53 -25.49
N ASP A 145 -15.08 8.74 -24.82
CA ASP A 145 -16.34 9.21 -24.26
C ASP A 145 -16.08 10.22 -23.14
N GLU A 146 -15.14 9.96 -22.21
CA GLU A 146 -14.77 10.89 -21.15
C GLU A 146 -14.10 12.16 -21.68
N PHE A 147 -13.28 12.06 -22.71
CA PHE A 147 -12.69 13.22 -23.38
C PHE A 147 -13.78 14.11 -24.00
N ASN A 148 -14.74 13.52 -24.73
CA ASN A 148 -15.86 14.23 -25.33
C ASN A 148 -16.81 14.81 -24.27
N GLU A 149 -17.02 14.11 -23.15
CA GLU A 149 -17.80 14.60 -22.00
C GLU A 149 -17.20 15.88 -21.42
N ALA A 150 -15.88 15.91 -21.20
CA ALA A 150 -15.19 17.12 -20.74
C ALA A 150 -15.26 18.26 -21.77
N LYS A 151 -15.05 17.95 -23.05
CA LYS A 151 -15.12 18.92 -24.15
C LYS A 151 -16.51 19.54 -24.28
N ALA A 152 -17.57 18.76 -24.04
CA ALA A 152 -18.96 19.27 -24.03
C ALA A 152 -19.21 20.24 -22.86
N LEU A 153 -18.42 20.20 -21.80
CA LEU A 153 -18.42 21.16 -20.70
C LEU A 153 -17.53 22.38 -20.97
N GLY A 154 -16.88 22.48 -22.15
CA GLY A 154 -15.93 23.52 -22.49
C GLY A 154 -14.58 23.36 -21.79
N ILE A 155 -14.19 22.13 -21.42
CA ILE A 155 -12.95 21.83 -20.74
C ILE A 155 -12.09 20.96 -21.64
N ASP A 156 -10.92 21.47 -22.05
CA ASP A 156 -9.93 20.69 -22.76
C ASP A 156 -9.16 19.81 -21.75
N THR A 157 -9.06 18.52 -22.05
CA THR A 157 -8.39 17.56 -21.17
C THR A 157 -7.23 16.84 -21.89
N LYS A 158 -6.36 16.31 -21.10
CA LYS A 158 -5.25 15.44 -21.48
C LYS A 158 -5.60 14.00 -21.06
N PRO A 159 -5.98 13.09 -21.99
CA PRO A 159 -6.26 11.71 -21.65
C PRO A 159 -5.02 11.01 -21.10
N VAL A 160 -5.20 10.25 -20.01
CA VAL A 160 -4.14 9.56 -19.25
C VAL A 160 -4.33 8.04 -19.41
N PHE A 161 -3.24 7.34 -19.68
CA PHE A 161 -3.21 5.89 -19.80
C PHE A 161 -2.04 5.30 -19.03
N ILE A 162 -2.19 4.09 -18.51
CA ILE A 162 -1.03 3.28 -18.15
C ILE A 162 -0.28 2.95 -19.44
N GLY A 163 1.02 3.18 -19.47
CA GLY A 163 1.83 2.94 -20.63
C GLY A 163 2.00 1.46 -20.95
N PRO A 164 2.25 1.11 -22.23
CA PRO A 164 2.31 -0.28 -22.67
C PRO A 164 3.45 -1.08 -22.07
N TYR A 165 4.58 -0.45 -21.77
CA TYR A 165 5.71 -1.11 -21.14
C TYR A 165 5.36 -1.51 -19.69
N THR A 166 4.82 -0.59 -18.89
CA THR A 166 4.34 -0.87 -17.54
C THR A 166 3.24 -1.93 -17.55
N PHE A 167 2.28 -1.84 -18.47
CA PHE A 167 1.22 -2.84 -18.59
C PHE A 167 1.78 -4.25 -18.82
N LEU A 168 2.66 -4.41 -19.79
CA LEU A 168 3.26 -5.70 -20.15
C LEU A 168 4.12 -6.29 -19.02
N LYS A 169 4.90 -5.46 -18.35
CA LYS A 169 5.78 -5.89 -17.24
C LYS A 169 4.99 -6.28 -15.98
N LEU A 170 3.80 -5.76 -15.78
CA LEU A 170 2.95 -6.06 -14.63
C LEU A 170 1.91 -7.14 -14.90
N ALA A 171 1.59 -7.44 -16.17
CA ALA A 171 0.70 -8.52 -16.54
C ALA A 171 1.35 -9.90 -16.38
N ARG A 172 0.54 -10.96 -16.30
CA ARG A 172 0.97 -12.36 -16.12
C ARG A 172 0.20 -13.27 -17.07
N THR A 173 0.65 -14.53 -17.17
CA THR A 173 -0.15 -15.60 -17.76
C THR A 173 -1.26 -16.03 -16.78
N PRO A 174 -2.27 -16.78 -17.22
CA PRO A 174 -3.28 -17.35 -16.31
C PRO A 174 -2.69 -18.27 -15.22
N GLU A 175 -1.52 -18.87 -15.47
CA GLU A 175 -0.78 -19.70 -14.54
C GLU A 175 0.08 -18.88 -13.55
N ALA A 176 -0.11 -17.56 -13.52
CA ALA A 176 0.61 -16.58 -12.69
C ALA A 176 2.13 -16.48 -12.98
N THR A 177 2.58 -16.98 -14.13
CA THR A 177 3.97 -16.84 -14.60
C THR A 177 4.19 -15.52 -15.35
N GLU A 178 5.45 -15.13 -15.54
CA GLU A 178 5.80 -13.98 -16.36
C GLU A 178 5.41 -14.18 -17.82
N LEU A 179 5.05 -13.08 -18.49
CA LEU A 179 4.72 -13.12 -19.90
C LEU A 179 5.99 -13.32 -20.75
N GLU A 180 5.90 -14.18 -21.74
CA GLU A 180 6.85 -14.19 -22.85
C GLU A 180 6.54 -13.01 -23.77
N LEU A 181 7.39 -11.96 -23.73
CA LEU A 181 7.22 -10.73 -24.50
C LEU A 181 7.71 -10.91 -25.94
N ASP A 182 7.07 -11.81 -26.67
CA ASP A 182 7.39 -12.07 -28.07
C ASP A 182 6.98 -10.89 -28.99
N LYS A 183 7.48 -10.92 -30.23
CA LYS A 183 7.18 -9.87 -31.21
C LYS A 183 5.70 -9.75 -31.55
N GLY A 184 4.94 -10.83 -31.46
CA GLY A 184 3.50 -10.86 -31.74
C GLY A 184 2.74 -10.05 -30.69
N LEU A 185 2.95 -10.35 -29.41
CA LEU A 185 2.34 -9.67 -28.27
C LEU A 185 2.73 -8.17 -28.25
N VAL A 186 4.03 -7.88 -28.34
CA VAL A 186 4.54 -6.50 -28.34
C VAL A 186 3.94 -5.66 -29.47
N ASN A 187 3.89 -6.21 -30.67
CA ASN A 187 3.33 -5.52 -31.84
C ASN A 187 1.81 -5.32 -31.72
N ALA A 188 1.07 -6.28 -31.17
CA ALA A 188 -0.37 -6.19 -30.97
C ALA A 188 -0.71 -5.06 -29.98
N VAL A 189 -0.05 -5.02 -28.83
CA VAL A 189 -0.24 -3.96 -27.84
C VAL A 189 0.15 -2.60 -28.42
N ALA A 190 1.30 -2.46 -29.06
CA ALA A 190 1.73 -1.20 -29.66
C ALA A 190 0.74 -0.71 -30.75
N ALA A 191 0.12 -1.62 -31.50
CA ALA A 191 -0.87 -1.28 -32.52
C ALA A 191 -2.13 -0.64 -31.92
N VAL A 192 -2.62 -1.17 -30.78
CA VAL A 192 -3.79 -0.58 -30.09
C VAL A 192 -3.47 0.81 -29.56
N TYR A 193 -2.32 1.02 -28.93
CA TYR A 193 -1.93 2.35 -28.46
C TYR A 193 -1.76 3.35 -29.62
N ALA A 194 -1.22 2.90 -30.75
CA ALA A 194 -1.14 3.71 -31.96
C ALA A 194 -2.53 4.10 -32.49
N GLU A 195 -3.49 3.15 -32.51
CA GLU A 195 -4.88 3.43 -32.88
C GLU A 195 -5.55 4.40 -31.90
N VAL A 196 -5.31 4.27 -30.60
CA VAL A 196 -5.81 5.20 -29.57
C VAL A 196 -5.31 6.62 -29.83
N LEU A 197 -4.01 6.82 -30.09
CA LEU A 197 -3.48 8.15 -30.39
C LEU A 197 -4.03 8.73 -31.69
N ALA A 198 -4.17 7.90 -32.74
CA ALA A 198 -4.77 8.33 -33.99
C ALA A 198 -6.22 8.83 -33.79
N LYS A 199 -7.02 8.13 -33.00
CA LYS A 199 -8.39 8.56 -32.64
C LYS A 199 -8.40 9.87 -31.85
N PHE A 200 -7.48 10.07 -30.90
CA PHE A 200 -7.37 11.34 -30.19
C PHE A 200 -6.91 12.49 -31.08
N ASN A 201 -6.07 12.21 -32.09
CA ASN A 201 -5.74 13.20 -33.11
C ASN A 201 -6.99 13.61 -33.92
N GLU A 202 -7.86 12.68 -34.29
CA GLU A 202 -9.14 12.96 -34.97
C GLU A 202 -10.09 13.77 -34.06
N LEU A 203 -10.14 13.50 -32.75
CA LEU A 203 -10.94 14.23 -31.78
C LEU A 203 -10.37 15.62 -31.45
N GLY A 204 -9.13 15.91 -31.87
CA GLY A 204 -8.47 17.19 -31.64
C GLY A 204 -7.89 17.36 -30.24
N ALA A 205 -7.45 16.29 -29.60
CA ALA A 205 -6.73 16.36 -28.34
C ALA A 205 -5.37 17.06 -28.55
N ALA A 206 -5.04 18.00 -27.67
CA ALA A 206 -3.75 18.70 -27.71
C ALA A 206 -2.61 17.85 -27.10
N TRP A 207 -2.90 17.15 -26.01
CA TRP A 207 -1.97 16.30 -25.30
C TRP A 207 -2.59 14.94 -24.96
N GLY A 208 -1.73 13.89 -24.88
CA GLY A 208 -2.01 12.62 -24.24
C GLY A 208 -0.88 12.26 -23.29
N GLN A 209 -1.17 11.58 -22.19
CA GLN A 209 -0.20 11.15 -21.19
C GLN A 209 -0.14 9.63 -21.13
N LEU A 210 1.07 9.09 -21.16
CA LEU A 210 1.37 7.68 -20.98
C LEU A 210 2.20 7.52 -19.71
N ASP A 211 1.65 6.86 -18.70
CA ASP A 211 2.29 6.64 -17.41
C ASP A 211 3.15 5.38 -17.44
N GLU A 212 4.46 5.55 -17.28
CA GLU A 212 5.43 4.45 -17.30
C GLU A 212 6.23 4.36 -15.98
N PRO A 213 5.55 4.16 -14.85
CA PRO A 213 6.26 4.05 -13.57
C PRO A 213 7.18 2.82 -13.49
N TYR A 214 7.00 1.79 -14.30
CA TYR A 214 7.91 0.65 -14.31
C TYR A 214 9.34 1.04 -14.78
N LEU A 215 9.49 2.18 -15.45
CA LEU A 215 10.81 2.69 -15.85
C LEU A 215 11.71 3.11 -14.68
N VAL A 216 11.17 3.31 -13.48
CA VAL A 216 11.98 3.65 -12.31
C VAL A 216 12.57 2.42 -11.60
N LEU A 217 12.12 1.21 -11.96
CA LEU A 217 12.67 -0.05 -11.44
C LEU A 217 14.00 -0.41 -12.11
N ASP A 218 14.69 -1.42 -11.56
CA ASP A 218 15.83 -2.03 -12.23
C ASP A 218 15.43 -2.62 -13.58
N LYS A 219 16.31 -2.49 -14.57
CA LYS A 219 16.06 -3.00 -15.93
C LYS A 219 16.64 -4.40 -16.09
N GLU A 220 15.86 -5.25 -16.74
CA GLU A 220 16.32 -6.56 -17.21
C GLU A 220 16.94 -6.46 -18.62
N PRO A 221 17.76 -7.43 -19.01
CA PRO A 221 18.26 -7.51 -20.38
C PRO A 221 17.10 -7.50 -21.40
N GLY A 222 17.15 -6.56 -22.35
CA GLY A 222 16.12 -6.40 -23.39
C GLY A 222 15.04 -5.35 -23.08
N ASP A 223 14.89 -4.88 -21.82
CA ASP A 223 13.86 -3.92 -21.43
C ASP A 223 13.94 -2.60 -22.21
N VAL A 224 15.14 -2.08 -22.41
CA VAL A 224 15.35 -0.83 -23.17
C VAL A 224 14.94 -1.01 -24.64
N GLU A 225 15.24 -2.15 -25.24
CA GLU A 225 14.87 -2.43 -26.63
C GLU A 225 13.36 -2.69 -26.78
N LEU A 226 12.74 -3.35 -25.81
CA LEU A 226 11.30 -3.49 -25.71
C LEU A 226 10.62 -2.12 -25.67
N PHE A 227 11.08 -1.23 -24.81
CA PHE A 227 10.55 0.12 -24.67
C PHE A 227 10.67 0.90 -25.99
N LYS A 228 11.85 0.87 -26.63
CA LYS A 228 12.09 1.50 -27.95
C LYS A 228 11.13 0.95 -29.02
N THR A 229 10.97 -0.36 -29.08
CA THR A 229 10.09 -1.03 -30.08
C THR A 229 8.65 -0.55 -29.93
N LEU A 230 8.13 -0.54 -28.71
CA LEU A 230 6.77 -0.07 -28.41
C LEU A 230 6.58 1.39 -28.86
N TYR A 231 7.46 2.27 -28.36
CA TYR A 231 7.25 3.71 -28.52
C TYR A 231 7.60 4.25 -29.89
N THR A 232 8.53 3.62 -30.62
CA THR A 232 8.77 3.97 -32.03
C THR A 232 7.49 3.81 -32.87
N LYS A 233 6.76 2.72 -32.67
CA LYS A 233 5.50 2.49 -33.38
C LYS A 233 4.37 3.43 -32.90
N ILE A 234 4.23 3.62 -31.61
CA ILE A 234 3.17 4.43 -31.01
C ILE A 234 3.32 5.90 -31.41
N LEU A 235 4.51 6.46 -31.26
CA LEU A 235 4.80 7.85 -31.58
C LEU A 235 4.67 8.15 -33.09
N SER A 236 4.87 7.17 -33.96
CA SER A 236 4.67 7.34 -35.40
C SER A 236 3.19 7.61 -35.79
N ALA A 237 2.24 7.25 -34.93
CA ALA A 237 0.80 7.39 -35.16
C ALA A 237 0.17 8.61 -34.44
N LYS A 238 0.93 9.38 -33.66
CA LYS A 238 0.39 10.44 -32.79
C LYS A 238 -0.24 11.62 -33.53
N GLY A 239 0.09 11.83 -34.82
CA GLY A 239 -0.36 13.00 -35.57
C GLY A 239 0.06 14.31 -34.91
N ASN A 240 -0.92 15.19 -34.61
CA ASN A 240 -0.70 16.46 -33.92
C ASN A 240 -0.80 16.38 -32.39
N VAL A 241 -1.18 15.23 -31.85
CA VAL A 241 -1.25 15.03 -30.40
C VAL A 241 0.15 15.05 -29.83
N LYS A 242 0.39 15.93 -28.86
CA LYS A 242 1.61 15.92 -28.09
C LYS A 242 1.57 14.80 -27.07
N VAL A 243 2.63 14.00 -26.98
CA VAL A 243 2.71 12.84 -26.08
C VAL A 243 3.64 13.14 -24.92
N LEU A 244 3.07 13.13 -23.72
CA LEU A 244 3.80 13.18 -22.44
C LEU A 244 4.07 11.75 -21.97
N LEU A 245 5.33 11.36 -21.89
CA LEU A 245 5.76 10.22 -21.09
C LEU A 245 5.88 10.67 -19.64
N ASN A 246 5.12 10.09 -18.75
CA ASN A 246 5.12 10.46 -17.33
C ASN A 246 5.70 9.34 -16.48
N THR A 247 6.73 9.64 -15.69
CA THR A 247 7.41 8.71 -14.79
C THR A 247 7.33 9.22 -13.36
N TYR A 248 7.16 8.31 -12.39
CA TYR A 248 6.99 8.69 -10.99
C TYR A 248 7.44 7.58 -10.03
N PHE A 249 7.61 7.93 -8.76
CA PHE A 249 8.08 7.11 -7.64
C PHE A 249 9.59 6.85 -7.63
N GLY A 250 10.35 7.55 -8.47
CA GLY A 250 11.79 7.41 -8.52
C GLY A 250 12.40 8.05 -9.76
N HIS A 251 13.62 7.66 -10.10
CA HIS A 251 14.37 8.22 -11.21
C HIS A 251 14.46 7.27 -12.42
N ILE A 252 14.72 7.87 -13.59
CA ILE A 252 14.95 7.16 -14.85
C ILE A 252 16.33 7.46 -15.44
N ALA A 253 17.31 7.81 -14.60
CA ALA A 253 18.64 8.25 -15.04
C ALA A 253 19.35 7.23 -15.94
N ASP A 254 19.12 5.93 -15.70
CA ASP A 254 19.69 4.82 -16.47
C ASP A 254 19.10 4.68 -17.90
N VAL A 255 17.93 5.25 -18.15
CA VAL A 255 17.25 5.20 -19.47
C VAL A 255 16.90 6.59 -20.02
N TYR A 256 17.22 7.66 -19.29
CA TYR A 256 16.85 9.03 -19.66
C TYR A 256 17.33 9.42 -21.07
N GLU A 257 18.59 9.09 -21.42
CA GLU A 257 19.13 9.37 -22.75
C GLU A 257 18.28 8.74 -23.86
N THR A 258 17.89 7.49 -23.69
CA THR A 258 17.00 6.78 -24.63
C THR A 258 15.64 7.46 -24.75
N VAL A 259 15.01 7.79 -23.62
CA VAL A 259 13.72 8.48 -23.56
C VAL A 259 13.79 9.83 -24.27
N ASN A 260 14.82 10.62 -23.98
CA ASN A 260 15.02 11.94 -24.55
C ASN A 260 15.17 11.94 -26.09
N LEU A 261 15.70 10.85 -26.64
CA LEU A 261 15.95 10.71 -28.09
C LEU A 261 14.77 10.08 -28.88
N LEU A 262 13.77 9.52 -28.21
CA LEU A 262 12.65 8.84 -28.87
C LEU A 262 11.60 9.77 -29.49
N GLY A 263 11.61 11.06 -29.17
CA GLY A 263 10.72 12.05 -29.78
C GLY A 263 9.41 12.28 -29.03
N PHE A 264 9.40 12.11 -27.73
CA PHE A 264 8.30 12.57 -26.85
C PHE A 264 8.22 14.10 -26.85
N ASP A 265 6.99 14.64 -26.82
CA ASP A 265 6.77 16.09 -26.69
C ASP A 265 6.88 16.57 -25.25
N GLY A 266 6.75 15.64 -24.30
CA GLY A 266 6.92 15.89 -22.86
C GLY A 266 7.54 14.69 -22.16
N ILE A 267 8.37 14.98 -21.14
CA ILE A 267 8.93 13.98 -20.23
C ILE A 267 8.63 14.45 -18.80
N GLY A 268 7.83 13.67 -18.08
CA GLY A 268 7.51 13.90 -16.67
C GLY A 268 8.54 13.21 -15.77
N LEU A 269 9.16 13.98 -14.90
CA LEU A 269 10.19 13.53 -13.97
C LEU A 269 9.75 13.76 -12.53
N ASP A 270 9.88 12.73 -11.69
CA ASP A 270 9.67 12.85 -10.25
C ASP A 270 10.87 13.57 -9.59
N LEU A 271 10.62 14.78 -9.09
CA LEU A 271 11.63 15.58 -8.38
C LEU A 271 11.41 15.57 -6.85
N ASN A 272 10.66 14.60 -6.35
CA ASN A 272 10.55 14.30 -4.92
C ASN A 272 11.33 13.03 -4.57
N GLU A 273 11.04 11.90 -5.22
CA GLU A 273 11.65 10.62 -4.91
C GLU A 273 12.87 10.28 -5.80
N GLY A 274 12.98 10.87 -7.00
CA GLY A 274 14.11 10.70 -7.92
C GLY A 274 14.85 12.01 -8.23
N ARG A 275 14.88 12.94 -7.28
CA ARG A 275 15.34 14.32 -7.48
C ARG A 275 16.73 14.45 -8.05
N GLU A 276 17.72 13.92 -7.35
CA GLU A 276 19.15 14.13 -7.67
C GLU A 276 19.49 13.45 -8.98
N GLU A 277 19.17 12.20 -9.12
CA GLU A 277 19.50 11.38 -10.29
C GLU A 277 18.79 11.88 -11.56
N ASN A 278 17.54 12.35 -11.45
CA ASN A 278 16.82 12.93 -12.60
C ASN A 278 17.44 14.26 -13.03
N LEU A 279 17.80 15.14 -12.09
CA LEU A 279 18.48 16.41 -12.41
C LEU A 279 19.85 16.19 -13.03
N GLU A 280 20.65 15.26 -12.50
CA GLU A 280 21.96 14.88 -13.05
C GLU A 280 21.82 14.34 -14.48
N ALA A 281 20.81 13.49 -14.74
CA ALA A 281 20.55 12.96 -16.06
C ALA A 281 20.18 14.06 -17.06
N VAL A 282 19.32 15.01 -16.68
CA VAL A 282 18.94 16.17 -17.51
C VAL A 282 20.16 17.06 -17.77
N ALA A 283 20.97 17.33 -16.75
CA ALA A 283 22.20 18.13 -16.91
C ALA A 283 23.22 17.46 -17.83
N LYS A 284 23.34 16.13 -17.74
CA LYS A 284 24.31 15.35 -18.52
C LYS A 284 23.94 15.20 -20.00
N TYR A 285 22.67 14.88 -20.27
CA TYR A 285 22.22 14.51 -21.61
C TYR A 285 21.45 15.63 -22.31
N GLY A 286 21.14 16.71 -21.60
CA GLY A 286 20.30 17.80 -22.11
C GLY A 286 18.86 17.40 -22.33
N VAL A 287 18.11 18.25 -23.05
CA VAL A 287 16.72 18.05 -23.42
C VAL A 287 16.55 18.25 -24.91
N ALA A 288 15.87 17.37 -25.61
CA ALA A 288 15.59 17.51 -27.03
C ALA A 288 14.79 18.83 -27.29
N SER A 289 15.11 19.52 -28.39
CA SER A 289 14.68 20.90 -28.64
C SER A 289 13.16 21.15 -28.58
N ASN A 290 12.35 20.13 -28.92
CA ASN A 290 10.90 20.19 -28.94
C ASN A 290 10.24 19.53 -27.72
N THR A 291 11.04 19.05 -26.77
CA THR A 291 10.55 18.36 -25.58
C THR A 291 10.39 19.33 -24.42
N THR A 292 9.28 19.22 -23.71
CA THR A 292 8.99 19.94 -22.46
C THR A 292 9.28 19.01 -21.27
N ILE A 293 10.07 19.47 -20.31
CA ILE A 293 10.23 18.75 -19.03
C ILE A 293 9.08 19.13 -18.10
N PHE A 294 8.33 18.14 -17.67
CA PHE A 294 7.28 18.28 -16.65
C PHE A 294 7.91 18.02 -15.29
N ALA A 295 8.22 19.11 -14.59
CA ALA A 295 8.87 19.07 -13.29
C ALA A 295 7.86 18.64 -12.23
N GLY A 296 7.91 17.40 -11.81
CA GLY A 296 7.08 16.83 -10.77
C GLY A 296 7.51 17.29 -9.37
N VAL A 297 7.27 18.56 -9.04
CA VAL A 297 7.68 19.19 -7.77
C VAL A 297 6.58 19.19 -6.72
N ILE A 298 5.31 19.00 -7.10
CA ILE A 298 4.20 18.90 -6.16
C ILE A 298 3.99 17.41 -5.83
N ASN A 299 4.22 17.05 -4.57
CA ASN A 299 4.17 15.66 -4.14
C ASN A 299 2.74 15.10 -4.19
N GLY A 300 2.51 14.03 -4.96
CA GLY A 300 1.22 13.33 -5.07
C GLY A 300 1.01 12.23 -4.03
N ARG A 301 1.97 11.98 -3.14
CA ARG A 301 1.96 10.87 -2.17
C ARG A 301 2.01 11.31 -0.71
N ASN A 302 2.14 12.59 -0.43
CA ASN A 302 2.11 13.14 0.93
C ASN A 302 0.96 14.14 1.11
N ILE A 303 0.70 14.50 2.34
CA ILE A 303 -0.35 15.43 2.75
C ILE A 303 0.20 16.81 3.16
N TRP A 304 1.50 17.04 3.03
CA TRP A 304 2.16 18.24 3.50
C TRP A 304 2.12 19.36 2.47
N ARG A 305 2.12 20.60 2.95
CA ARG A 305 2.32 21.77 2.11
C ARG A 305 3.65 21.67 1.38
N ASN A 306 3.64 22.04 0.10
CA ASN A 306 4.85 22.15 -0.71
C ASN A 306 5.72 23.30 -0.20
N ASN A 307 7.03 23.10 -0.14
CA ASN A 307 7.99 24.17 0.11
C ASN A 307 8.31 24.86 -1.22
N TYR A 308 7.77 26.06 -1.43
CA TYR A 308 7.92 26.78 -2.70
C TYR A 308 9.37 27.16 -3.00
N ALA A 309 10.17 27.50 -1.99
CA ALA A 309 11.58 27.81 -2.20
C ALA A 309 12.34 26.61 -2.78
N THR A 310 12.08 25.41 -2.26
CA THR A 310 12.66 24.18 -2.78
C THR A 310 12.18 23.90 -4.21
N SER A 311 10.87 23.97 -4.45
CA SER A 311 10.29 23.69 -5.77
C SER A 311 10.76 24.69 -6.83
N LEU A 312 10.88 25.96 -6.51
CA LEU A 312 11.41 26.99 -7.42
C LEU A 312 12.88 26.74 -7.74
N GLY A 313 13.71 26.37 -6.75
CA GLY A 313 15.10 26.00 -6.98
C GLY A 313 15.27 24.83 -7.96
N LEU A 314 14.37 23.83 -7.89
CA LEU A 314 14.37 22.68 -8.82
C LEU A 314 13.93 23.10 -10.24
N VAL A 315 12.89 23.91 -10.34
CA VAL A 315 12.44 24.46 -11.65
C VAL A 315 13.53 25.35 -12.27
N ASP A 316 14.19 26.20 -11.48
CA ASP A 316 15.26 27.06 -11.94
C ASP A 316 16.47 26.23 -12.41
N ALA A 317 16.82 25.14 -11.73
CA ALA A 317 17.86 24.22 -12.17
C ALA A 317 17.54 23.60 -13.54
N LEU A 318 16.31 23.18 -13.79
CA LEU A 318 15.88 22.70 -15.12
C LEU A 318 15.90 23.82 -16.17
N LYS A 319 15.49 25.04 -15.81
CA LYS A 319 15.52 26.22 -16.72
C LYS A 319 16.92 26.62 -17.13
N GLN A 320 17.98 26.19 -16.42
CA GLN A 320 19.37 26.35 -16.87
C GLN A 320 19.72 25.45 -18.08
N VAL A 321 19.00 24.33 -18.26
CA VAL A 321 19.24 23.36 -19.33
C VAL A 321 18.27 23.57 -20.50
N THR A 322 17.00 23.89 -20.23
CA THR A 322 15.95 24.08 -21.25
C THR A 322 14.98 25.19 -20.86
N ALA A 323 14.53 25.97 -21.84
CA ALA A 323 13.45 26.94 -21.63
C ALA A 323 12.05 26.28 -21.52
N ASN A 324 11.93 25.03 -21.94
CA ASN A 324 10.65 24.30 -22.00
C ASN A 324 10.44 23.50 -20.71
N VAL A 325 9.98 24.15 -19.65
CA VAL A 325 9.67 23.53 -18.37
C VAL A 325 8.21 23.81 -18.01
N ALA A 326 7.49 22.77 -17.60
CA ALA A 326 6.16 22.82 -17.01
C ALA A 326 6.24 22.38 -15.54
N VAL A 327 5.35 22.89 -14.70
CA VAL A 327 5.19 22.45 -13.29
C VAL A 327 4.10 21.38 -13.22
N SER A 328 4.39 20.28 -12.58
CA SER A 328 3.49 19.12 -12.49
C SER A 328 3.42 18.56 -11.08
N THR A 329 2.36 17.79 -10.81
CA THR A 329 2.38 16.83 -9.70
C THR A 329 3.39 15.73 -10.01
N ALA A 330 4.15 15.30 -9.02
CA ALA A 330 5.17 14.25 -9.16
C ALA A 330 4.56 12.89 -9.50
N SER A 331 3.35 12.65 -9.01
CA SER A 331 2.53 11.47 -9.32
C SER A 331 1.05 11.83 -9.27
N SER A 332 0.16 10.87 -9.56
CA SER A 332 -1.28 11.09 -9.42
C SER A 332 -1.67 11.49 -7.99
N LEU A 333 -2.55 12.47 -7.87
CA LEU A 333 -3.17 12.87 -6.60
C LEU A 333 -4.17 11.82 -6.06
N LEU A 334 -4.37 10.70 -6.76
CA LEU A 334 -5.13 9.53 -6.29
C LEU A 334 -4.66 9.05 -4.91
N HIS A 335 -3.37 9.24 -4.61
CA HIS A 335 -2.73 8.73 -3.40
C HIS A 335 -2.85 9.66 -2.19
N VAL A 336 -3.50 10.81 -2.32
CA VAL A 336 -3.76 11.76 -1.22
C VAL A 336 -5.25 11.97 -1.01
N PRO A 337 -5.69 12.44 0.18
CA PRO A 337 -7.09 12.75 0.42
C PRO A 337 -7.61 13.88 -0.49
N PHE A 338 -8.93 13.98 -0.63
CA PHE A 338 -9.55 14.90 -1.57
C PHE A 338 -9.36 16.38 -1.20
N SER A 339 -9.73 16.79 0.02
CA SER A 339 -9.66 18.19 0.47
C SER A 339 -9.54 18.27 1.98
N THR A 340 -8.84 19.29 2.48
CA THR A 340 -8.81 19.67 3.91
C THR A 340 -10.11 20.33 4.37
N GLU A 341 -10.98 20.71 3.45
CA GLU A 341 -12.28 21.32 3.77
C GLU A 341 -13.16 20.32 4.53
N GLY A 342 -13.68 20.78 5.67
CA GLY A 342 -14.51 19.94 6.55
C GLY A 342 -13.74 19.07 7.54
N GLU A 343 -12.41 19.18 7.59
CA GLU A 343 -11.60 18.59 8.66
C GLU A 343 -11.75 19.41 9.95
N THR A 344 -12.63 18.96 10.84
CA THR A 344 -12.97 19.67 12.09
C THR A 344 -12.27 19.12 13.33
N GLY A 345 -11.53 18.02 13.19
CA GLY A 345 -10.78 17.37 14.27
C GLY A 345 -9.35 17.88 14.46
N ILE A 346 -8.85 18.71 13.54
CA ILE A 346 -7.51 19.27 13.57
C ILE A 346 -7.62 20.78 13.75
N PRO A 347 -6.86 21.39 14.70
CA PRO A 347 -6.84 22.84 14.85
C PRO A 347 -6.48 23.56 13.53
N ALA A 348 -7.08 24.72 13.29
CA ALA A 348 -6.86 25.46 12.05
C ALA A 348 -5.39 25.85 11.81
N GLU A 349 -4.64 26.12 12.90
CA GLU A 349 -3.21 26.39 12.82
C GLU A 349 -2.35 25.18 12.47
N ASP A 350 -2.79 24.00 12.79
CA ASP A 350 -2.11 22.78 12.36
C ASP A 350 -2.53 22.43 10.93
N LEU A 351 -3.83 22.61 10.61
CA LEU A 351 -4.40 22.29 9.29
C LEU A 351 -3.75 23.07 8.14
N LYS A 352 -3.21 24.28 8.39
CA LYS A 352 -2.49 25.09 7.38
C LYS A 352 -1.23 24.41 6.82
N HIS A 353 -0.65 23.45 7.56
CA HIS A 353 0.51 22.67 7.12
C HIS A 353 0.15 21.52 6.16
N PHE A 354 -1.13 21.25 5.96
CA PHE A 354 -1.59 20.18 5.09
C PHE A 354 -2.04 20.71 3.72
N ALA A 355 -1.77 19.91 2.69
CA ALA A 355 -2.28 20.10 1.33
C ALA A 355 -2.78 18.75 0.81
N PHE A 356 -4.11 18.61 0.68
CA PHE A 356 -4.74 17.50 0.01
C PHE A 356 -4.92 17.81 -1.49
N ALA A 357 -5.56 16.95 -2.25
CA ALA A 357 -5.61 17.09 -3.70
C ALA A 357 -6.08 18.49 -4.17
N VAL A 358 -7.14 19.03 -3.58
CA VAL A 358 -7.65 20.38 -3.94
C VAL A 358 -6.63 21.45 -3.62
N GLN A 359 -6.01 21.43 -2.44
CA GLN A 359 -5.00 22.43 -2.04
C GLN A 359 -3.71 22.34 -2.88
N LYS A 360 -3.38 21.15 -3.40
CA LYS A 360 -2.24 20.98 -4.30
C LYS A 360 -2.45 21.59 -5.69
N LEU A 361 -3.70 21.82 -6.10
CA LEU A 361 -4.00 22.58 -7.32
C LEU A 361 -3.59 24.05 -7.17
N ASP A 362 -3.82 24.66 -6.00
CA ASP A 362 -3.38 26.03 -5.70
C ASP A 362 -1.85 26.12 -5.71
N GLU A 363 -1.18 25.13 -5.12
CA GLU A 363 0.29 25.03 -5.11
C GLU A 363 0.88 24.96 -6.53
N LEU A 364 0.29 24.18 -7.44
CA LEU A 364 0.71 24.13 -8.83
C LEU A 364 0.66 25.51 -9.50
N LYS A 365 -0.46 26.20 -9.36
CA LYS A 365 -0.67 27.53 -9.92
C LYS A 365 0.30 28.55 -9.35
N GLU A 366 0.46 28.57 -8.03
CA GLU A 366 1.34 29.52 -7.34
C GLU A 366 2.81 29.29 -7.70
N VAL A 367 3.27 28.04 -7.69
CA VAL A 367 4.67 27.71 -8.09
C VAL A 367 4.92 28.06 -9.55
N ALA A 368 3.99 27.77 -10.48
CA ALA A 368 4.15 28.13 -11.89
C ALA A 368 4.22 29.65 -12.09
N ALA A 369 3.35 30.41 -11.44
CA ALA A 369 3.37 31.87 -11.50
C ALA A 369 4.68 32.45 -10.93
N LEU A 370 5.16 31.92 -9.80
CA LEU A 370 6.43 32.33 -9.19
C LEU A 370 7.65 31.93 -10.04
N ALA A 371 7.58 30.82 -10.77
CA ALA A 371 8.65 30.40 -11.68
C ALA A 371 8.83 31.32 -12.90
N ASP A 372 7.80 32.10 -13.24
CA ASP A 372 7.82 33.11 -14.30
C ASP A 372 8.06 34.53 -13.77
N ALA A 373 7.98 34.74 -12.45
CA ALA A 373 8.13 36.03 -11.82
C ALA A 373 9.59 36.49 -11.76
N THR A 374 9.82 37.79 -11.87
CA THR A 374 11.10 38.42 -11.59
C THR A 374 11.45 38.35 -10.10
N GLU A 375 12.71 38.51 -9.75
CA GLU A 375 13.15 38.47 -8.35
C GLU A 375 12.46 39.54 -7.47
N ASP A 376 12.12 40.70 -8.04
CA ASP A 376 11.39 41.74 -7.30
C ASP A 376 9.90 41.35 -7.10
N GLU A 377 9.27 40.72 -8.09
CA GLU A 377 7.92 40.18 -7.96
C GLU A 377 7.86 39.00 -6.97
N LYS A 378 8.84 38.12 -6.97
CA LYS A 378 8.98 37.05 -5.97
C LYS A 378 9.06 37.63 -4.54
N LYS A 379 9.91 38.66 -4.33
CA LYS A 379 10.05 39.32 -3.02
C LYS A 379 8.75 40.02 -2.57
N ALA A 380 7.94 40.52 -3.50
CA ALA A 380 6.68 41.17 -3.23
C ALA A 380 5.50 40.18 -3.10
N SER A 381 5.72 38.90 -3.38
CA SER A 381 4.66 37.88 -3.40
C SER A 381 4.16 37.55 -1.99
N ALA A 382 2.91 37.81 -1.71
CA ALA A 382 2.25 37.42 -0.47
C ALA A 382 2.14 35.88 -0.35
N ALA A 383 1.93 35.15 -1.47
CA ALA A 383 1.86 33.71 -1.48
C ALA A 383 3.20 33.08 -1.09
N LEU A 384 4.31 33.58 -1.66
CA LEU A 384 5.65 33.09 -1.31
C LEU A 384 5.98 33.38 0.16
N ALA A 385 5.70 34.60 0.64
CA ALA A 385 5.92 34.99 2.04
C ALA A 385 5.11 34.10 3.02
N ALA A 386 3.82 33.89 2.71
CA ALA A 386 2.96 33.05 3.52
C ALA A 386 3.45 31.56 3.53
N ASN A 387 3.92 31.06 2.39
CA ASN A 387 4.48 29.70 2.31
C ASN A 387 5.78 29.60 3.11
N GLN A 388 6.71 30.54 2.95
CA GLN A 388 7.96 30.57 3.72
C GLN A 388 7.72 30.58 5.22
N ALA A 389 6.74 31.34 5.69
CA ALA A 389 6.39 31.41 7.11
C ALA A 389 5.95 30.05 7.71
N LEU A 390 5.51 29.09 6.90
CA LEU A 390 5.21 27.74 7.35
C LEU A 390 6.46 26.90 7.64
N PHE A 391 7.58 27.28 7.03
CA PHE A 391 8.88 26.58 7.15
C PHE A 391 9.89 27.36 7.98
N ASP A 392 9.55 28.59 8.41
CA ASP A 392 10.35 29.39 9.32
C ASP A 392 10.15 28.88 10.75
N GLY A 393 11.15 28.17 11.28
CA GLY A 393 11.11 27.62 12.63
C GLY A 393 10.59 26.18 12.68
N THR A 394 10.25 25.76 13.88
CA THR A 394 9.85 24.39 14.18
C THR A 394 8.31 24.28 14.20
N ARG A 395 7.73 23.46 13.36
CA ARG A 395 6.28 23.20 13.32
C ARG A 395 5.74 22.67 14.65
N VAL A 396 6.46 21.72 15.24
CA VAL A 396 6.18 21.16 16.57
C VAL A 396 7.47 21.10 17.36
N ALA A 397 7.44 21.58 18.59
CA ALA A 397 8.61 21.51 19.46
C ALA A 397 9.03 20.07 19.69
N ALA A 398 10.34 19.81 19.62
CA ALA A 398 10.89 18.51 19.95
C ALA A 398 10.60 18.15 21.42
N ASP A 399 10.28 16.88 21.68
CA ASP A 399 10.16 16.37 23.05
C ASP A 399 11.56 16.06 23.59
N PRO A 400 12.06 16.80 24.61
CA PRO A 400 13.38 16.58 25.15
C PRO A 400 13.58 15.16 25.71
N ALA A 401 12.52 14.53 26.23
CA ALA A 401 12.59 13.19 26.76
C ALA A 401 12.78 12.14 25.66
N VAL A 402 12.12 12.33 24.52
CA VAL A 402 12.30 11.47 23.34
C VAL A 402 13.72 11.63 22.78
N ALA A 403 14.18 12.88 22.62
CA ALA A 403 15.53 13.16 22.14
C ALA A 403 16.62 12.57 23.06
N GLU A 404 16.45 12.68 24.37
CA GLU A 404 17.37 12.11 25.38
C GLU A 404 17.41 10.57 25.26
N ARG A 405 16.26 9.91 25.13
CA ARG A 405 16.20 8.45 24.98
C ARG A 405 16.91 7.97 23.72
N ILE A 406 16.69 8.62 22.59
CA ILE A 406 17.37 8.29 21.33
C ILE A 406 18.88 8.51 21.46
N GLY A 407 19.29 9.63 22.06
CA GLY A 407 20.71 9.95 22.26
C GLY A 407 21.47 9.00 23.19
N LYS A 408 20.76 8.20 23.99
CA LYS A 408 21.36 7.17 24.88
C LYS A 408 21.46 5.79 24.20
N LEU A 409 20.90 5.59 23.01
CA LEU A 409 20.98 4.31 22.32
C LEU A 409 22.42 3.98 21.90
N SER A 410 22.78 2.73 22.11
CA SER A 410 24.06 2.15 21.73
C SER A 410 23.85 0.86 20.94
N ASP A 411 24.87 0.31 20.31
CA ASP A 411 24.78 -0.94 19.56
C ASP A 411 24.23 -2.10 20.41
N ALA A 412 24.49 -2.10 21.73
CA ALA A 412 24.00 -3.12 22.64
C ALA A 412 22.46 -3.12 22.76
N ASP A 413 21.80 -1.99 22.52
CA ASP A 413 20.33 -1.87 22.57
C ASP A 413 19.62 -2.60 21.43
N TYR A 414 20.36 -2.96 20.38
CA TYR A 414 19.85 -3.69 19.23
C TYR A 414 20.18 -5.18 19.23
N VAL A 415 20.83 -5.66 20.30
CA VAL A 415 21.29 -7.06 20.38
C VAL A 415 20.63 -7.77 21.54
N ARG A 416 19.94 -8.85 21.24
CA ARG A 416 19.32 -9.72 22.24
C ARG A 416 20.31 -10.79 22.72
N GLN A 417 20.36 -11.00 24.03
CA GLN A 417 21.23 -11.99 24.67
C GLN A 417 20.38 -13.03 25.41
N PRO A 418 20.82 -14.30 25.49
CA PRO A 418 21.93 -14.93 24.75
C PRO A 418 21.56 -15.12 23.26
N ALA A 419 22.43 -15.79 22.51
CA ALA A 419 22.18 -16.14 21.10
C ALA A 419 20.88 -16.94 20.92
N ARG A 420 20.27 -16.91 19.73
CA ARG A 420 18.95 -17.49 19.45
C ARG A 420 18.85 -18.98 19.83
N GLU A 421 19.83 -19.80 19.49
CA GLU A 421 19.82 -21.22 19.81
C GLU A 421 19.70 -21.50 21.32
N GLU A 422 20.41 -20.74 22.14
CA GLU A 422 20.32 -20.84 23.61
C GLU A 422 18.97 -20.33 24.11
N ARG A 423 18.43 -19.23 23.54
CA ARG A 423 17.10 -18.73 23.88
C ARG A 423 16.00 -19.76 23.56
N GLN A 424 16.07 -20.40 22.40
CA GLN A 424 15.10 -21.42 21.99
C GLN A 424 15.06 -22.58 23.00
N ALA A 425 16.21 -23.02 23.52
CA ALA A 425 16.25 -24.06 24.55
C ALA A 425 15.56 -23.60 25.85
N LEU A 426 15.89 -22.40 26.33
CA LEU A 426 15.27 -21.80 27.52
C LEU A 426 13.75 -21.59 27.38
N GLN A 427 13.31 -21.18 26.18
CA GLN A 427 11.90 -20.95 25.91
C GLN A 427 11.11 -22.26 25.84
N ARG A 428 11.66 -23.32 25.24
CA ARG A 428 11.01 -24.64 25.22
C ARG A 428 10.78 -25.16 26.63
N GLU A 429 11.77 -25.02 27.51
CA GLU A 429 11.65 -25.41 28.92
C GLU A 429 10.62 -24.52 29.65
N ALA A 430 10.68 -23.20 29.48
CA ALA A 430 9.81 -22.25 30.18
C ALA A 430 8.34 -22.29 29.75
N LEU A 431 8.07 -22.63 28.49
CA LEU A 431 6.72 -22.67 27.91
C LEU A 431 6.08 -24.06 28.02
N GLY A 432 6.89 -25.14 28.00
CA GLY A 432 6.40 -26.52 28.10
C GLY A 432 5.47 -26.94 26.96
N LEU A 433 5.59 -26.32 25.78
CA LEU A 433 4.74 -26.58 24.63
C LEU A 433 5.09 -27.91 23.94
N PRO A 434 4.13 -28.60 23.33
CA PRO A 434 4.39 -29.80 22.55
C PRO A 434 5.14 -29.48 21.25
N LEU A 435 5.62 -30.50 20.53
CA LEU A 435 6.05 -30.33 19.13
C LEU A 435 4.88 -29.83 18.27
N LEU A 436 5.17 -29.07 17.22
CA LEU A 436 4.15 -28.47 16.35
C LEU A 436 3.09 -27.69 17.11
N PRO A 437 3.48 -26.71 17.95
CA PRO A 437 2.51 -26.00 18.79
C PRO A 437 1.49 -25.27 17.92
N THR A 438 0.22 -25.31 18.33
CA THR A 438 -0.91 -24.69 17.62
C THR A 438 -1.25 -23.33 18.20
N THR A 439 -1.48 -22.36 17.32
CA THR A 439 -1.89 -21.00 17.70
C THR A 439 -2.67 -20.34 16.57
N THR A 440 -3.18 -19.12 16.79
CA THR A 440 -3.70 -18.24 15.74
C THR A 440 -2.82 -17.00 15.61
N ILE A 441 -3.06 -16.18 14.59
CA ILE A 441 -2.24 -14.98 14.36
C ILE A 441 -2.58 -13.88 15.39
N GLY A 442 -3.88 -13.71 15.76
CA GLY A 442 -4.26 -12.74 16.80
C GLY A 442 -5.74 -12.38 16.77
N SER A 443 -6.20 -11.78 15.69
CA SER A 443 -7.59 -11.31 15.60
C SER A 443 -8.58 -12.44 15.35
N PHE A 444 -9.74 -12.35 16.02
CA PHE A 444 -10.93 -13.17 15.77
C PHE A 444 -12.03 -12.36 15.05
N PRO A 445 -13.11 -13.01 14.56
CA PRO A 445 -14.15 -12.34 13.78
C PRO A 445 -14.75 -11.12 14.48
N GLN A 446 -14.69 -9.98 13.80
CA GLN A 446 -15.33 -8.72 14.21
C GLN A 446 -16.80 -8.75 13.81
N THR A 447 -17.65 -9.28 14.67
CA THR A 447 -19.08 -9.44 14.41
C THR A 447 -19.81 -8.10 14.21
N LYS A 448 -21.08 -8.16 13.76
CA LYS A 448 -21.90 -6.94 13.63
C LYS A 448 -22.14 -6.29 15.00
N GLU A 449 -22.28 -7.08 16.04
CA GLU A 449 -22.50 -6.67 17.44
C GLU A 449 -21.28 -5.89 17.96
N ILE A 450 -20.06 -6.43 17.79
CA ILE A 450 -18.82 -5.76 18.21
C ILE A 450 -18.68 -4.41 17.51
N ARG A 451 -18.93 -4.37 16.19
CA ARG A 451 -18.89 -3.12 15.44
C ARG A 451 -19.95 -2.11 15.87
N ALA A 452 -21.14 -2.59 16.20
CA ALA A 452 -22.23 -1.75 16.70
C ALA A 452 -21.90 -1.15 18.08
N GLU A 453 -21.38 -1.95 19.03
CA GLU A 453 -21.00 -1.45 20.36
C GLU A 453 -19.86 -0.41 20.27
N ARG A 454 -18.84 -0.64 19.42
CA ARG A 454 -17.80 0.35 19.16
C ARG A 454 -18.35 1.64 18.56
N ALA A 455 -19.36 1.54 17.68
CA ALA A 455 -20.04 2.71 17.13
C ALA A 455 -20.84 3.48 18.19
N LYS A 456 -21.52 2.79 19.12
CA LYS A 456 -22.23 3.39 20.25
C LYS A 456 -21.27 4.14 21.18
N LEU A 457 -20.12 3.53 21.53
CA LEU A 457 -19.10 4.20 22.34
C LEU A 457 -18.65 5.52 21.68
N ARG A 458 -18.33 5.47 20.38
CA ARG A 458 -17.88 6.66 19.63
C ARG A 458 -18.93 7.76 19.57
N LYS A 459 -20.23 7.42 19.62
CA LYS A 459 -21.35 8.36 19.66
C LYS A 459 -21.71 8.83 21.07
N GLY A 460 -21.08 8.27 22.10
CA GLY A 460 -21.44 8.53 23.51
C GLY A 460 -22.77 7.89 23.95
N GLU A 461 -23.27 6.89 23.22
CA GLU A 461 -24.51 6.17 23.53
C GLU A 461 -24.29 5.12 24.64
N VAL A 462 -23.06 4.69 24.87
CA VAL A 462 -22.63 3.82 25.98
C VAL A 462 -21.39 4.40 26.66
N THR A 463 -21.21 4.12 27.96
CA THR A 463 -20.01 4.52 28.68
C THR A 463 -18.82 3.63 28.32
N LYS A 464 -17.61 4.11 28.61
CA LYS A 464 -16.39 3.30 28.40
C LYS A 464 -16.41 2.02 29.23
N GLU A 465 -16.85 2.10 30.49
CA GLU A 465 -16.94 0.95 31.39
C GLU A 465 -17.88 -0.11 30.85
N ALA A 466 -19.06 0.29 30.35
CA ALA A 466 -20.02 -0.65 29.74
C ALA A 466 -19.46 -1.31 28.47
N TYR A 467 -18.73 -0.54 27.67
CA TYR A 467 -18.06 -1.07 26.49
C TYR A 467 -16.91 -2.04 26.88
N ASP A 468 -16.12 -1.71 27.87
CA ASP A 468 -15.01 -2.56 28.34
C ASP A 468 -15.53 -3.89 28.88
N GLU A 469 -16.65 -3.89 29.64
CA GLU A 469 -17.30 -5.13 30.10
C GLU A 469 -17.83 -5.96 28.93
N PHE A 470 -18.39 -5.32 27.89
CA PHE A 470 -18.78 -6.03 26.67
C PHE A 470 -17.59 -6.70 25.99
N ILE A 471 -16.44 -6.00 25.86
CA ILE A 471 -15.21 -6.56 25.27
C ILE A 471 -14.67 -7.72 26.13
N LYS A 472 -14.64 -7.57 27.46
CA LYS A 472 -14.25 -8.67 28.38
C LYS A 472 -15.08 -9.93 28.17
N ALA A 473 -16.40 -9.78 27.98
CA ALA A 473 -17.27 -10.91 27.70
C ALA A 473 -16.94 -11.60 26.36
N GLN A 474 -16.52 -10.85 25.34
CA GLN A 474 -16.05 -11.42 24.06
C GLN A 474 -14.72 -12.17 24.26
N ILE A 475 -13.80 -11.61 25.06
CA ILE A 475 -12.52 -12.26 25.41
C ILE A 475 -12.77 -13.56 26.17
N ASP A 476 -13.63 -13.56 27.18
CA ASP A 476 -13.97 -14.76 27.93
C ASP A 476 -14.54 -15.88 27.02
N ALA A 477 -15.44 -15.51 26.10
CA ALA A 477 -16.04 -16.45 25.18
C ALA A 477 -15.00 -17.05 24.19
N VAL A 478 -14.10 -16.23 23.67
CA VAL A 478 -13.09 -16.71 22.70
C VAL A 478 -12.02 -17.56 23.38
N ILE A 479 -11.61 -17.24 24.60
CA ILE A 479 -10.65 -18.05 25.37
C ILE A 479 -11.24 -19.42 25.63
N LYS A 480 -12.46 -19.47 26.19
CA LYS A 480 -13.16 -20.73 26.45
C LYS A 480 -13.25 -21.60 25.18
N LYS A 481 -13.58 -20.99 24.05
CA LYS A 481 -13.67 -21.74 22.79
C LYS A 481 -12.33 -22.23 22.29
N GLN A 482 -11.25 -21.47 22.42
CA GLN A 482 -9.88 -21.90 22.11
C GLN A 482 -9.43 -23.08 23.00
N GLU A 483 -9.75 -23.06 24.30
CA GLU A 483 -9.49 -24.19 25.21
C GLU A 483 -10.30 -25.44 24.81
N GLU A 484 -11.58 -25.28 24.50
CA GLU A 484 -12.46 -26.40 24.08
C GLU A 484 -11.91 -27.13 22.85
N ILE A 485 -11.39 -26.41 21.86
CA ILE A 485 -10.78 -27.01 20.66
C ILE A 485 -9.35 -27.48 20.91
N GLY A 486 -8.69 -26.99 21.94
CA GLY A 486 -7.37 -27.43 22.40
C GLY A 486 -6.21 -26.79 21.65
N LEU A 487 -6.26 -25.47 21.39
CA LEU A 487 -5.09 -24.69 20.97
C LEU A 487 -4.06 -24.64 22.09
N ASP A 488 -2.77 -24.68 21.74
CA ASP A 488 -1.66 -24.69 22.72
C ASP A 488 -1.32 -23.28 23.22
N VAL A 489 -1.32 -22.28 22.33
CA VAL A 489 -1.09 -20.87 22.66
C VAL A 489 -2.30 -20.04 22.23
N LEU A 490 -2.90 -19.35 23.19
CA LEU A 490 -4.15 -18.63 22.99
C LEU A 490 -3.91 -17.15 22.72
N VAL A 491 -4.93 -16.49 22.14
CA VAL A 491 -4.96 -15.04 21.92
C VAL A 491 -6.26 -14.45 22.48
N HIS A 492 -6.25 -13.15 22.84
CA HIS A 492 -7.46 -12.48 23.35
C HIS A 492 -8.48 -12.07 22.27
N GLY A 493 -8.10 -12.16 20.97
CA GLY A 493 -8.99 -11.95 19.83
C GLY A 493 -9.07 -10.52 19.28
N GLU A 494 -8.44 -9.56 19.91
CA GLU A 494 -8.33 -8.15 19.45
C GLU A 494 -9.68 -7.42 19.27
N PHE A 495 -10.67 -7.74 20.09
CA PHE A 495 -12.02 -7.19 19.94
C PHE A 495 -12.11 -5.69 20.21
N GLU A 496 -11.19 -5.13 20.99
CA GLU A 496 -11.09 -3.71 21.33
C GLU A 496 -10.58 -2.87 20.14
N ARG A 497 -9.93 -3.48 19.14
CA ARG A 497 -9.24 -2.78 18.06
C ARG A 497 -10.11 -2.61 16.83
N ASN A 498 -10.12 -1.39 16.28
CA ASN A 498 -10.72 -1.10 14.97
C ASN A 498 -9.77 -1.41 13.82
N ASP A 499 -8.49 -1.05 13.98
CA ASP A 499 -7.42 -1.19 12.98
C ASP A 499 -6.08 -1.41 13.71
N MET A 500 -5.13 -2.08 13.07
CA MET A 500 -3.86 -2.41 13.71
C MET A 500 -2.87 -1.23 13.78
N VAL A 501 -3.12 -0.12 13.08
CA VAL A 501 -2.28 1.07 13.10
C VAL A 501 -3.00 2.24 13.78
N GLU A 502 -4.24 2.52 13.41
CA GLU A 502 -5.05 3.59 14.02
C GLU A 502 -5.18 3.38 15.54
N TYR A 503 -5.41 2.14 16.00
CA TYR A 503 -5.51 1.82 17.43
C TYR A 503 -4.24 2.19 18.20
N PHE A 504 -3.05 1.83 17.69
CA PHE A 504 -1.79 2.18 18.34
C PHE A 504 -1.54 3.68 18.29
N GLY A 505 -1.74 4.32 17.14
CA GLY A 505 -1.58 5.77 17.01
C GLY A 505 -2.47 6.57 17.98
N GLN A 506 -3.71 6.12 18.23
CA GLN A 506 -4.62 6.75 19.19
C GLN A 506 -4.14 6.68 20.66
N ASN A 507 -3.27 5.73 20.97
CA ASN A 507 -2.69 5.51 22.30
C ASN A 507 -1.23 5.99 22.42
N LEU A 508 -0.70 6.64 21.39
CA LEU A 508 0.62 7.23 21.36
C LEU A 508 0.54 8.75 21.25
N ASN A 509 1.46 9.45 21.90
CA ASN A 509 1.66 10.87 21.65
C ASN A 509 2.27 11.09 20.27
N GLY A 510 2.08 12.28 19.69
CA GLY A 510 2.68 12.66 18.42
C GLY A 510 1.84 12.32 17.18
N PHE A 511 0.61 11.83 17.35
CA PHE A 511 -0.30 11.52 16.24
C PHE A 511 -1.47 12.49 16.15
N LEU A 512 -1.91 12.77 14.91
CA LEU A 512 -3.18 13.43 14.59
C LEU A 512 -4.08 12.51 13.78
N PHE A 513 -5.39 12.73 13.89
CA PHE A 513 -6.42 11.93 13.21
C PHE A 513 -7.37 12.85 12.45
N THR A 514 -7.60 12.53 11.19
CA THR A 514 -8.54 13.25 10.32
C THR A 514 -9.95 12.68 10.45
N LYS A 515 -10.95 13.45 10.03
CA LYS A 515 -12.34 13.00 9.94
C LYS A 515 -12.65 12.37 8.59
N ASN A 516 -12.20 12.98 7.50
CA ASN A 516 -12.60 12.63 6.14
C ASN A 516 -11.43 12.40 5.16
N ALA A 517 -10.19 12.33 5.64
CA ALA A 517 -9.02 12.13 4.78
C ALA A 517 -8.91 10.69 4.25
N TRP A 518 -9.94 10.24 3.54
CA TRP A 518 -10.00 8.92 2.93
C TRP A 518 -9.16 8.86 1.67
N VAL A 519 -8.38 7.78 1.54
CA VAL A 519 -7.58 7.45 0.37
C VAL A 519 -8.03 6.10 -0.16
N GLN A 520 -8.13 5.96 -1.48
CA GLN A 520 -8.51 4.70 -2.11
C GLN A 520 -7.40 3.67 -1.95
N SER A 521 -7.77 2.48 -1.47
CA SER A 521 -6.86 1.33 -1.37
C SER A 521 -6.99 0.41 -2.59
N TYR A 522 -8.20 0.00 -2.91
CA TYR A 522 -8.57 -0.68 -4.17
C TYR A 522 -10.07 -0.65 -4.37
N GLY A 523 -10.52 -0.56 -5.61
CA GLY A 523 -11.94 -0.53 -5.93
C GLY A 523 -12.70 0.46 -5.05
N THR A 524 -13.65 -0.01 -4.26
CA THR A 524 -14.42 0.83 -3.33
C THR A 524 -13.83 0.90 -1.92
N ARG A 525 -12.78 0.13 -1.63
CA ARG A 525 -12.13 0.17 -0.31
C ARG A 525 -11.28 1.42 -0.15
N CYS A 526 -11.52 2.12 0.95
CA CYS A 526 -10.74 3.29 1.36
C CYS A 526 -10.13 3.06 2.74
N VAL A 527 -8.99 3.68 2.98
CA VAL A 527 -8.30 3.76 4.26
C VAL A 527 -8.17 5.22 4.68
N LYS A 528 -7.97 5.45 5.97
CA LYS A 528 -7.76 6.77 6.53
C LYS A 528 -6.54 6.71 7.46
N PRO A 529 -5.32 6.85 6.90
CA PRO A 529 -4.09 6.72 7.66
C PRO A 529 -3.98 7.76 8.76
N PRO A 530 -3.46 7.40 9.95
CA PRO A 530 -3.07 8.39 10.96
C PRO A 530 -1.94 9.29 10.45
N ILE A 531 -1.73 10.42 11.10
CA ILE A 531 -0.68 11.39 10.77
C ILE A 531 0.34 11.41 11.90
N VAL A 532 1.60 11.14 11.59
CA VAL A 532 2.70 11.41 12.51
C VAL A 532 2.98 12.91 12.47
N TRP A 533 2.62 13.60 13.56
CA TRP A 533 2.66 15.06 13.64
C TRP A 533 3.88 15.57 14.40
N GLY A 534 4.16 14.97 15.54
CA GLY A 534 5.25 15.34 16.43
C GLY A 534 6.11 14.14 16.82
N ASP A 535 6.95 14.32 17.83
CA ASP A 535 7.73 13.22 18.38
C ASP A 535 6.82 12.19 19.04
N VAL A 536 7.13 10.92 18.78
CA VAL A 536 6.28 9.82 19.24
C VAL A 536 6.79 9.29 20.58
N SER A 537 5.88 9.19 21.53
CA SER A 537 6.12 8.56 22.82
C SER A 537 4.87 7.85 23.34
N ARG A 538 5.07 6.93 24.28
CA ARG A 538 3.99 6.21 24.95
C ARG A 538 3.81 6.77 26.35
N ALA A 539 2.63 7.30 26.64
CA ALA A 539 2.32 7.83 27.98
C ALA A 539 1.79 6.76 28.94
N ASN A 540 1.00 5.81 28.42
CA ASN A 540 0.31 4.79 29.20
C ASN A 540 0.39 3.42 28.49
N PRO A 541 0.24 2.29 29.23
CA PRO A 541 0.05 0.98 28.62
C PRO A 541 -1.12 0.95 27.63
N ILE A 542 -0.97 0.22 26.52
CA ILE A 542 -1.91 0.20 25.42
C ILE A 542 -2.73 -1.09 25.41
N THR A 543 -2.07 -2.24 25.52
CA THR A 543 -2.65 -3.58 25.38
C THR A 543 -2.50 -4.43 26.64
N VAL A 544 -1.73 -3.95 27.61
CA VAL A 544 -1.34 -4.72 28.81
C VAL A 544 -2.56 -5.15 29.61
N GLU A 545 -3.54 -4.24 29.83
CA GLU A 545 -4.76 -4.56 30.57
C GLU A 545 -5.53 -5.71 29.91
N TRP A 546 -5.72 -5.68 28.60
CA TRP A 546 -6.45 -6.71 27.85
C TRP A 546 -5.73 -8.06 27.86
N SER A 547 -4.40 -8.04 27.66
CA SER A 547 -3.58 -9.26 27.68
C SER A 547 -3.49 -9.86 29.07
N ALA A 548 -3.31 -9.07 30.11
CA ALA A 548 -3.30 -9.51 31.50
C ALA A 548 -4.67 -10.06 31.94
N TYR A 549 -5.78 -9.38 31.54
CA TYR A 549 -7.12 -9.86 31.76
C TYR A 549 -7.32 -11.24 31.10
N ALA A 550 -6.94 -11.36 29.84
CA ALA A 550 -7.05 -12.62 29.11
C ALA A 550 -6.23 -13.74 29.78
N GLN A 551 -4.98 -13.48 30.15
CA GLN A 551 -4.14 -14.45 30.87
C GLN A 551 -4.75 -14.87 32.22
N SER A 552 -5.48 -13.98 32.89
CA SER A 552 -6.14 -14.31 34.16
C SER A 552 -7.33 -15.30 34.01
N LYS A 553 -7.76 -15.56 32.78
CA LYS A 553 -8.89 -16.47 32.47
C LYS A 553 -8.48 -17.87 32.08
N THR A 554 -7.17 -18.12 31.96
CA THR A 554 -6.66 -19.41 31.48
C THR A 554 -5.31 -19.74 32.08
N ASP A 555 -5.04 -21.03 32.27
CA ASP A 555 -3.71 -21.55 32.60
C ASP A 555 -2.83 -21.77 31.37
N HIS A 556 -3.41 -21.70 30.16
CA HIS A 556 -2.65 -21.77 28.91
C HIS A 556 -1.82 -20.51 28.68
N VAL A 557 -0.78 -20.63 27.88
CA VAL A 557 0.05 -19.51 27.46
C VAL A 557 -0.77 -18.54 26.61
N MET A 558 -0.86 -17.29 27.05
CA MET A 558 -1.49 -16.20 26.29
C MET A 558 -0.44 -15.46 25.47
N LYS A 559 -0.75 -15.19 24.21
CA LYS A 559 0.10 -14.39 23.31
C LYS A 559 -0.39 -12.94 23.28
N GLY A 560 0.50 -12.00 23.67
CA GLY A 560 0.28 -10.57 23.52
C GLY A 560 0.48 -10.16 22.05
N MET A 561 -0.31 -9.17 21.58
CA MET A 561 -0.38 -8.80 20.17
C MET A 561 -0.06 -7.32 19.99
N LEU A 562 0.97 -6.99 19.21
CA LEU A 562 1.42 -5.63 18.92
C LEU A 562 1.62 -5.43 17.40
N THR A 563 1.64 -4.17 17.00
CA THR A 563 2.09 -3.78 15.68
C THR A 563 3.48 -3.20 15.76
N GLY A 564 4.37 -3.59 14.86
CA GLY A 564 5.75 -3.16 14.83
C GLY A 564 5.95 -1.71 14.35
N PRO A 565 7.09 -1.09 14.67
CA PRO A 565 7.33 0.32 14.40
C PRO A 565 7.38 0.66 12.91
N VAL A 566 7.93 -0.23 12.09
CA VAL A 566 8.03 -0.03 10.64
C VAL A 566 6.63 -0.04 10.00
N THR A 567 5.77 -0.94 10.44
CA THR A 567 4.38 -1.02 9.96
C THR A 567 3.56 0.19 10.41
N ILE A 568 3.68 0.63 11.67
CA ILE A 568 2.98 1.82 12.16
C ILE A 568 3.35 3.05 11.33
N LEU A 569 4.65 3.26 11.06
CA LEU A 569 5.09 4.38 10.23
C LEU A 569 4.58 4.26 8.79
N ASN A 570 4.76 3.10 8.17
CA ASN A 570 4.48 2.91 6.75
C ASN A 570 2.99 2.96 6.37
N TRP A 571 2.11 2.69 7.32
CA TRP A 571 0.65 2.80 7.14
C TRP A 571 0.08 4.08 7.77
N SER A 572 0.95 5.02 8.15
CA SER A 572 0.64 6.39 8.55
C SER A 572 1.15 7.38 7.50
N TRP A 573 0.74 8.65 7.62
CA TRP A 573 1.40 9.75 6.95
C TRP A 573 2.63 10.16 7.78
N PRO A 574 3.86 9.89 7.30
CA PRO A 574 5.06 10.28 8.04
C PRO A 574 5.25 11.80 8.00
N ARG A 575 5.91 12.34 9.01
CA ARG A 575 6.38 13.72 8.99
C ARG A 575 7.60 13.86 8.05
N GLU A 576 7.89 15.09 7.60
CA GLU A 576 8.97 15.34 6.61
C GLU A 576 10.15 16.12 7.20
N ASP A 577 10.06 16.58 8.44
CA ASP A 577 11.07 17.38 9.10
C ASP A 577 12.17 16.53 9.78
N ILE A 578 11.94 15.24 9.96
CA ILE A 578 12.94 14.25 10.38
C ILE A 578 12.89 13.01 9.50
N THR A 579 13.96 12.24 9.50
CA THR A 579 14.07 11.03 8.66
C THR A 579 13.08 9.93 9.07
N HIS A 580 12.79 9.00 8.14
CA HIS A 580 11.99 7.81 8.47
C HIS A 580 12.68 6.93 9.52
N GLU A 581 14.00 6.86 9.50
CA GLU A 581 14.81 6.16 10.51
C GLU A 581 14.58 6.73 11.91
N GLU A 582 14.64 8.05 12.05
CA GLU A 582 14.41 8.71 13.35
C GLU A 582 12.99 8.49 13.86
N GLN A 583 11.98 8.65 13.00
CA GLN A 583 10.57 8.37 13.33
C GLN A 583 10.39 6.92 13.78
N THR A 584 11.01 5.97 13.08
CA THR A 584 10.91 4.55 13.39
C THR A 584 11.59 4.22 14.72
N LYS A 585 12.72 4.86 15.05
CA LYS A 585 13.37 4.72 16.37
C LYS A 585 12.48 5.22 17.51
N GLN A 586 11.79 6.34 17.32
CA GLN A 586 10.82 6.84 18.30
C GLN A 586 9.69 5.83 18.54
N LEU A 587 9.09 5.32 17.45
CA LEU A 587 8.08 4.28 17.50
C LEU A 587 8.60 2.99 18.16
N ALA A 588 9.80 2.55 17.79
CA ALA A 588 10.42 1.37 18.38
C ALA A 588 10.58 1.47 19.90
N LEU A 589 11.03 2.61 20.40
CA LEU A 589 11.14 2.84 21.85
C LEU A 589 9.76 2.87 22.53
N ALA A 590 8.75 3.44 21.90
CA ALA A 590 7.38 3.46 22.44
C ALA A 590 6.78 2.04 22.51
N ILE A 591 6.98 1.20 21.49
CA ILE A 591 6.50 -0.19 21.47
C ILE A 591 7.36 -1.08 22.37
N ARG A 592 8.67 -0.80 22.51
CA ARG A 592 9.54 -1.48 23.50
C ARG A 592 9.01 -1.34 24.93
N ASP A 593 8.52 -0.15 25.30
CA ASP A 593 7.91 0.05 26.61
C ASP A 593 6.68 -0.84 26.81
N GLU A 594 5.85 -1.00 25.76
CA GLU A 594 4.70 -1.90 25.81
C GLU A 594 5.10 -3.37 25.93
N VAL A 595 6.14 -3.79 25.20
CA VAL A 595 6.70 -5.16 25.29
C VAL A 595 7.19 -5.47 26.70
N LEU A 596 7.91 -4.55 27.30
CA LEU A 596 8.45 -4.74 28.68
C LEU A 596 7.34 -4.77 29.73
N ASP A 597 6.29 -3.95 29.57
CA ASP A 597 5.13 -3.97 30.47
C ASP A 597 4.30 -5.24 30.31
N LEU A 598 4.15 -5.78 29.10
CA LEU A 598 3.52 -7.09 28.84
C LEU A 598 4.31 -8.20 29.54
N GLU A 599 5.64 -8.21 29.39
CA GLU A 599 6.51 -9.16 30.08
C GLU A 599 6.37 -9.05 31.61
N ALA A 600 6.38 -7.83 32.14
CA ALA A 600 6.20 -7.56 33.59
C ALA A 600 4.83 -8.02 34.10
N ALA A 601 3.79 -7.97 33.25
CA ALA A 601 2.45 -8.49 33.53
C ALA A 601 2.33 -10.03 33.40
N GLY A 602 3.43 -10.73 33.09
CA GLY A 602 3.49 -12.19 33.02
C GLY A 602 3.20 -12.80 31.66
N ILE A 603 3.11 -12.00 30.62
CA ILE A 603 2.94 -12.48 29.23
C ILE A 603 4.28 -13.03 28.73
N LYS A 604 4.29 -14.33 28.40
CA LYS A 604 5.51 -15.06 28.02
C LYS A 604 5.76 -15.12 26.52
N VAL A 605 4.72 -14.92 25.72
CA VAL A 605 4.77 -14.89 24.24
C VAL A 605 4.22 -13.56 23.77
N ILE A 606 5.01 -12.80 23.00
CA ILE A 606 4.63 -11.48 22.52
C ILE A 606 4.88 -11.44 21.01
N GLN A 607 3.82 -11.20 20.24
CA GLN A 607 3.88 -11.05 18.79
C GLN A 607 3.91 -9.57 18.43
N ILE A 608 4.85 -9.22 17.54
CA ILE A 608 5.06 -7.86 17.03
C ILE A 608 5.01 -7.95 15.51
N ASP A 609 3.90 -7.52 14.91
CA ASP A 609 3.64 -7.73 13.49
C ASP A 609 4.32 -6.66 12.63
N GLU A 610 5.18 -7.08 11.71
CA GLU A 610 5.82 -6.21 10.71
C GLU A 610 5.32 -6.49 9.29
N ALA A 611 4.01 -6.40 9.12
CA ALA A 611 3.32 -6.66 7.87
C ALA A 611 3.80 -5.78 6.69
N ALA A 612 4.27 -4.56 6.97
CA ALA A 612 4.67 -3.60 5.95
C ALA A 612 6.18 -3.58 5.66
N LEU A 613 6.99 -4.44 6.28
CA LEU A 613 8.45 -4.41 6.10
C LEU A 613 8.83 -4.53 4.61
N ARG A 614 8.38 -5.59 3.96
CA ARG A 614 8.69 -5.82 2.53
C ARG A 614 8.00 -4.82 1.60
N GLU A 615 6.81 -4.37 1.95
CA GLU A 615 6.00 -3.47 1.11
C GLU A 615 6.67 -2.12 0.85
N LYS A 616 7.58 -1.70 1.70
CA LYS A 616 8.26 -0.39 1.64
C LYS A 616 9.72 -0.48 1.19
N LEU A 617 10.15 -1.65 0.72
CA LEU A 617 11.44 -1.74 0.04
C LEU A 617 11.52 -0.66 -1.06
N PRO A 618 12.65 0.07 -1.15
CA PRO A 618 12.90 0.95 -2.28
C PRO A 618 12.74 0.21 -3.61
N LEU A 619 12.34 0.91 -4.65
CA LEU A 619 12.05 0.30 -5.94
C LEU A 619 13.29 -0.28 -6.63
N ARG A 620 14.49 0.21 -6.30
CA ARG A 620 15.75 -0.33 -6.81
C ARG A 620 16.45 -1.17 -5.74
N LYS A 621 16.95 -2.34 -6.14
CA LYS A 621 17.63 -3.27 -5.23
C LYS A 621 18.89 -2.67 -4.61
N SER A 622 19.62 -1.81 -5.36
CA SER A 622 20.79 -1.08 -4.84
C SER A 622 20.49 -0.22 -3.62
N ASP A 623 19.23 0.21 -3.45
CA ASP A 623 18.80 1.10 -2.38
C ASP A 623 18.24 0.34 -1.16
N TRP A 624 17.96 -0.97 -1.27
CA TRP A 624 17.28 -1.74 -0.23
C TRP A 624 17.97 -1.65 1.12
N HIS A 625 19.29 -1.85 1.17
CA HIS A 625 20.06 -1.76 2.40
C HIS A 625 20.28 -0.30 2.81
N VAL A 626 21.00 0.45 2.00
CA VAL A 626 21.47 1.80 2.36
C VAL A 626 20.35 2.81 2.66
N LYS A 627 19.16 2.64 2.05
CA LYS A 627 18.04 3.56 2.25
C LYS A 627 16.93 3.00 3.17
N TYR A 628 16.94 1.70 3.49
CA TYR A 628 15.82 1.11 4.21
C TYR A 628 16.20 -0.01 5.19
N LEU A 629 16.68 -1.18 4.73
CA LEU A 629 16.84 -2.35 5.58
C LEU A 629 17.86 -2.15 6.69
N ASP A 630 18.92 -1.36 6.45
CA ASP A 630 19.96 -1.07 7.43
C ASP A 630 19.47 -0.31 8.67
N TRP A 631 18.30 0.32 8.60
CA TRP A 631 17.65 0.91 9.78
C TRP A 631 16.34 0.22 10.17
N ALA A 632 15.59 -0.33 9.23
CA ALA A 632 14.28 -0.96 9.49
C ALA A 632 14.41 -2.25 10.31
N VAL A 633 15.37 -3.11 9.95
CA VAL A 633 15.66 -4.35 10.68
C VAL A 633 16.17 -4.07 12.11
N PRO A 634 17.17 -3.21 12.33
CA PRO A 634 17.56 -2.80 13.68
C PRO A 634 16.42 -2.18 14.49
N ALA A 635 15.56 -1.38 13.88
CA ALA A 635 14.41 -0.80 14.60
C ALA A 635 13.48 -1.87 15.19
N PHE A 636 13.22 -2.96 14.46
CA PHE A 636 12.49 -4.11 15.01
C PHE A 636 13.24 -4.76 16.16
N ARG A 637 14.55 -4.97 16.02
CA ARG A 637 15.39 -5.55 17.10
C ARG A 637 15.38 -4.69 18.37
N LEU A 638 15.37 -3.37 18.22
CA LEU A 638 15.27 -2.43 19.34
C LEU A 638 14.00 -2.67 20.18
N VAL A 639 12.90 -3.04 19.57
CA VAL A 639 11.62 -3.27 20.26
C VAL A 639 11.72 -4.42 21.27
N HIS A 640 12.45 -5.47 20.95
CA HIS A 640 12.42 -6.71 21.73
C HIS A 640 13.75 -7.11 22.39
N SER A 641 14.82 -6.38 22.14
CA SER A 641 16.17 -6.76 22.60
C SER A 641 16.32 -6.84 24.15
N ALA A 642 15.49 -6.13 24.90
CA ALA A 642 15.59 -6.03 26.34
C ALA A 642 14.75 -7.04 27.14
N VAL A 643 13.97 -7.91 26.46
CA VAL A 643 13.18 -8.93 27.16
C VAL A 643 14.06 -10.05 27.70
N LYS A 644 13.55 -10.78 28.68
CA LYS A 644 14.22 -11.96 29.26
C LYS A 644 14.41 -13.04 28.20
N PRO A 645 15.43 -13.89 28.32
CA PRO A 645 15.66 -14.99 27.38
C PRO A 645 14.48 -15.97 27.28
N THR A 646 13.71 -16.12 28.33
CA THR A 646 12.53 -17.01 28.40
C THR A 646 11.26 -16.41 27.79
N THR A 647 11.25 -15.11 27.48
CA THR A 647 10.14 -14.47 26.75
C THR A 647 10.31 -14.70 25.27
N GLN A 648 9.32 -15.34 24.63
CA GLN A 648 9.37 -15.68 23.22
C GLN A 648 8.76 -14.56 22.37
N ILE A 649 9.51 -14.09 21.39
CA ILE A 649 9.09 -13.02 20.46
C ILE A 649 8.66 -13.63 19.13
N HIS A 650 7.40 -13.42 18.79
CA HIS A 650 6.83 -13.74 17.49
C HIS A 650 6.77 -12.51 16.60
N THR A 651 6.74 -12.74 15.29
CA THR A 651 6.36 -11.75 14.29
C THR A 651 5.48 -12.38 13.23
N HIS A 652 4.71 -11.58 12.52
CA HIS A 652 3.88 -12.03 11.41
C HIS A 652 4.08 -11.15 10.18
N MET A 653 4.16 -11.78 9.02
CA MET A 653 4.20 -11.11 7.72
C MET A 653 3.06 -11.61 6.85
N CYS A 654 2.21 -10.67 6.44
CA CYS A 654 1.22 -10.93 5.40
C CYS A 654 1.94 -11.00 4.05
N TYR A 655 1.39 -11.82 3.14
CA TYR A 655 1.92 -12.05 1.78
C TYR A 655 3.31 -12.71 1.74
N SER A 656 3.39 -13.89 1.14
CA SER A 656 4.53 -14.81 1.21
C SER A 656 5.67 -14.56 0.21
N GLU A 657 5.69 -13.45 -0.51
CA GLU A 657 6.75 -13.17 -1.50
C GLU A 657 7.93 -12.40 -0.88
N PHE A 658 8.64 -12.98 0.10
CA PHE A 658 9.81 -12.34 0.72
C PHE A 658 11.13 -13.12 0.55
N ASN A 659 11.20 -14.00 -0.44
CA ASN A 659 12.37 -14.81 -0.73
C ASN A 659 13.63 -13.96 -0.98
N ASP A 660 13.45 -12.77 -1.52
CA ASP A 660 14.50 -11.83 -1.86
C ASP A 660 15.16 -11.11 -0.65
N ILE A 661 14.47 -11.11 0.52
CA ILE A 661 14.98 -10.52 1.79
C ILE A 661 14.98 -11.52 2.95
N ILE A 662 15.03 -12.82 2.66
CA ILE A 662 14.93 -13.87 3.69
C ILE A 662 16.01 -13.75 4.78
N ARG A 663 17.23 -13.32 4.41
CA ARG A 663 18.33 -13.11 5.36
C ARG A 663 18.09 -11.91 6.26
N ASP A 664 17.47 -10.85 5.74
CA ASP A 664 17.11 -9.66 6.52
C ASP A 664 15.99 -9.98 7.50
N ILE A 665 15.05 -10.84 7.09
CA ILE A 665 13.99 -11.32 7.97
C ILE A 665 14.58 -12.17 9.11
N ASP A 666 15.52 -13.05 8.84
CA ASP A 666 16.22 -13.81 9.87
C ASP A 666 17.04 -12.88 10.81
N ALA A 667 17.63 -11.81 10.24
CA ALA A 667 18.35 -10.79 10.99
C ALA A 667 17.47 -9.92 11.89
N MET A 668 16.14 -9.96 11.76
CA MET A 668 15.22 -9.33 12.73
C MET A 668 15.35 -9.94 14.14
N ASP A 669 15.94 -11.12 14.24
CA ASP A 669 16.19 -11.86 15.48
C ASP A 669 14.91 -12.15 16.31
N ALA A 670 13.76 -12.30 15.64
CA ALA A 670 12.57 -12.87 16.26
C ALA A 670 12.82 -14.36 16.59
N ASP A 671 12.07 -14.91 17.54
CA ASP A 671 12.17 -16.33 17.89
C ASP A 671 11.27 -17.18 16.97
N VAL A 672 10.11 -16.65 16.57
CA VAL A 672 9.15 -17.32 15.68
C VAL A 672 8.61 -16.33 14.65
N ILE A 673 8.52 -16.74 13.39
CA ILE A 673 7.84 -15.98 12.32
C ILE A 673 6.68 -16.78 11.75
N SER A 674 5.50 -16.17 11.62
CA SER A 674 4.39 -16.72 10.86
C SER A 674 4.16 -15.93 9.56
N PHE A 675 3.68 -16.62 8.52
CA PHE A 675 3.43 -16.03 7.22
C PHE A 675 2.39 -16.83 6.42
N GLU A 676 1.78 -16.18 5.43
CA GLU A 676 0.84 -16.83 4.51
C GLU A 676 1.57 -17.80 3.59
N ALA A 677 1.12 -19.04 3.53
CA ALA A 677 1.74 -20.10 2.73
C ALA A 677 0.72 -21.02 2.03
N SER A 678 -0.57 -20.95 2.36
CA SER A 678 -1.55 -21.94 1.92
C SER A 678 -1.88 -21.87 0.43
N ARG A 679 -1.71 -20.71 -0.21
CA ARG A 679 -2.01 -20.49 -1.64
C ARG A 679 -0.83 -20.71 -2.58
N GLY A 680 0.37 -20.82 -2.05
CA GLY A 680 1.61 -20.99 -2.83
C GLY A 680 2.12 -22.42 -2.84
N ASP A 681 3.05 -22.70 -3.74
CA ASP A 681 3.75 -23.99 -3.85
C ASP A 681 4.85 -24.16 -2.79
N LEU A 682 4.73 -23.50 -1.63
CA LEU A 682 5.72 -23.49 -0.54
C LEU A 682 7.14 -23.05 -0.99
N VAL A 683 7.25 -22.25 -2.05
CA VAL A 683 8.54 -21.74 -2.57
C VAL A 683 9.30 -20.94 -1.50
N VAL A 684 8.58 -20.29 -0.61
CA VAL A 684 9.18 -19.60 0.54
C VAL A 684 9.91 -20.57 1.48
N LEU A 685 9.45 -21.83 1.59
CA LEU A 685 10.12 -22.84 2.42
C LEU A 685 11.43 -23.34 1.77
N ASP A 686 11.53 -23.34 0.45
CA ASP A 686 12.78 -23.63 -0.24
C ASP A 686 13.80 -22.52 0.04
N ALA A 687 13.37 -21.25 -0.01
CA ALA A 687 14.22 -20.11 0.35
C ALA A 687 14.66 -20.15 1.83
N ILE A 688 13.78 -20.54 2.74
CA ILE A 688 14.08 -20.75 4.18
C ILE A 688 15.14 -21.85 4.33
N HIS A 689 14.96 -22.98 3.65
CA HIS A 689 15.90 -24.09 3.69
C HIS A 689 17.28 -23.69 3.14
N ASP A 690 17.32 -23.06 1.96
CA ASP A 690 18.57 -22.68 1.28
C ASP A 690 19.32 -21.56 2.02
N ALA A 691 18.61 -20.68 2.71
CA ALA A 691 19.20 -19.61 3.53
C ALA A 691 19.73 -20.10 4.88
N HIS A 692 19.53 -21.36 5.25
CA HIS A 692 19.80 -21.89 6.60
C HIS A 692 19.13 -21.06 7.70
N PHE A 693 17.84 -20.79 7.51
CA PHE A 693 17.04 -19.95 8.37
C PHE A 693 16.97 -20.50 9.80
N GLU A 694 17.31 -19.71 10.78
CA GLU A 694 17.42 -20.18 12.17
C GLU A 694 16.17 -19.93 12.99
N THR A 695 15.33 -18.96 12.61
CA THR A 695 14.08 -18.65 13.29
C THR A 695 13.09 -19.81 13.17
N GLU A 696 12.32 -20.10 14.22
CA GLU A 696 11.18 -21.00 14.13
C GLU A 696 10.11 -20.38 13.21
N ALA A 697 9.36 -21.21 12.48
CA ALA A 697 8.40 -20.71 11.51
C ALA A 697 7.02 -21.35 11.62
N GLY A 698 5.98 -20.55 11.43
CA GLY A 698 4.59 -20.94 11.30
C GLY A 698 4.05 -20.61 9.90
N PRO A 699 4.38 -21.43 8.89
CA PRO A 699 3.73 -21.32 7.58
C PRO A 699 2.24 -21.59 7.72
N GLY A 700 1.39 -20.73 7.17
CA GLY A 700 -0.05 -20.90 7.24
C GLY A 700 -0.50 -22.24 6.61
N VAL A 701 -1.32 -23.00 7.33
CA VAL A 701 -1.79 -24.30 6.87
C VAL A 701 -3.13 -24.28 6.15
N TYR A 702 -3.85 -23.14 6.21
CA TYR A 702 -5.06 -22.93 5.42
C TYR A 702 -5.33 -21.46 5.13
N ASP A 703 -6.02 -21.21 4.01
CA ASP A 703 -6.38 -19.87 3.52
C ASP A 703 -7.56 -19.28 4.30
N ILE A 704 -7.33 -18.17 4.97
CA ILE A 704 -8.37 -17.44 5.70
C ILE A 704 -9.20 -16.51 4.80
N HIS A 705 -8.78 -16.24 3.57
CA HIS A 705 -9.50 -15.34 2.65
C HIS A 705 -10.68 -16.04 1.96
N SER A 706 -10.75 -17.36 2.04
CA SER A 706 -11.85 -18.17 1.56
C SER A 706 -12.79 -18.55 2.72
N PRO A 707 -14.13 -18.54 2.52
CA PRO A 707 -15.08 -19.05 3.52
C PRO A 707 -15.11 -20.58 3.56
N ARG A 708 -14.31 -21.26 2.74
CA ARG A 708 -14.22 -22.71 2.71
C ARG A 708 -13.59 -23.25 3.99
N ILE A 709 -14.18 -24.30 4.56
CA ILE A 709 -13.64 -25.01 5.71
C ILE A 709 -12.72 -26.11 5.20
N PRO A 710 -11.39 -26.08 5.46
CA PRO A 710 -10.49 -27.15 5.07
C PRO A 710 -10.77 -28.41 5.89
N SER A 711 -10.61 -29.58 5.29
CA SER A 711 -10.70 -30.84 6.04
C SER A 711 -9.44 -31.08 6.89
N GLU A 712 -9.57 -31.90 7.94
CA GLU A 712 -8.44 -32.35 8.75
C GLU A 712 -7.33 -32.97 7.88
N LYS A 713 -7.71 -33.79 6.89
CA LYS A 713 -6.76 -34.44 5.98
C LYS A 713 -5.97 -33.44 5.12
N GLU A 714 -6.61 -32.41 4.60
CA GLU A 714 -5.93 -31.37 3.83
C GLU A 714 -4.89 -30.63 4.68
N ILE A 715 -5.23 -30.33 5.93
CA ILE A 715 -4.29 -29.69 6.86
C ILE A 715 -3.16 -30.66 7.25
N GLU A 716 -3.47 -31.92 7.51
CA GLU A 716 -2.46 -32.95 7.80
C GLU A 716 -1.46 -33.08 6.65
N ASP A 717 -1.94 -33.14 5.39
CA ASP A 717 -1.09 -33.23 4.22
C ASP A 717 -0.20 -32.00 4.11
N ARG A 718 -0.74 -30.80 4.33
CA ARG A 718 0.04 -29.55 4.34
C ARG A 718 1.10 -29.54 5.43
N ILE A 719 0.82 -30.05 6.63
CA ILE A 719 1.83 -30.20 7.69
C ILE A 719 2.98 -31.11 7.25
N TYR A 720 2.70 -32.24 6.58
CA TYR A 720 3.76 -33.10 6.07
C TYR A 720 4.60 -32.43 4.99
N GLU A 721 3.99 -31.68 4.06
CA GLU A 721 4.72 -30.91 3.06
C GLU A 721 5.67 -29.89 3.70
N ILE A 722 5.28 -29.27 4.82
CA ILE A 722 6.13 -28.37 5.59
C ILE A 722 7.28 -29.15 6.26
N LEU A 723 6.98 -30.30 6.85
CA LEU A 723 7.97 -31.14 7.54
C LEU A 723 9.00 -31.77 6.59
N ASP A 724 8.66 -31.94 5.31
CA ASP A 724 9.63 -32.36 4.29
C ASP A 724 10.73 -31.31 4.05
N LYS A 725 10.49 -30.05 4.44
CA LYS A 725 11.39 -28.90 4.20
C LYS A 725 11.97 -28.31 5.48
N MET A 726 11.38 -28.56 6.64
CA MET A 726 11.75 -27.94 7.91
C MET A 726 11.86 -28.95 9.05
N ASP A 727 12.79 -28.69 9.96
CA ASP A 727 12.91 -29.46 11.22
C ASP A 727 11.62 -29.31 12.05
N VAL A 728 11.04 -30.45 12.47
CA VAL A 728 9.82 -30.50 13.27
C VAL A 728 9.88 -29.65 14.55
N LYS A 729 11.07 -29.47 15.12
CA LYS A 729 11.28 -28.62 16.30
C LYS A 729 11.16 -27.14 16.03
N LYS A 730 11.17 -26.73 14.75
CA LYS A 730 11.10 -25.34 14.33
C LYS A 730 9.74 -24.96 13.72
N VAL A 731 8.78 -25.89 13.66
CA VAL A 731 7.48 -25.67 13.00
C VAL A 731 6.38 -25.36 13.99
N TRP A 732 5.65 -24.27 13.73
CA TRP A 732 4.41 -23.88 14.38
C TRP A 732 3.22 -24.10 13.45
N ILE A 733 2.04 -24.40 13.99
CA ILE A 733 0.82 -24.66 13.21
C ILE A 733 -0.17 -23.52 13.47
N ASN A 734 -0.47 -22.77 12.43
CA ASN A 734 -1.35 -21.60 12.46
C ASN A 734 -2.07 -21.40 11.12
N PRO A 735 -3.20 -20.64 11.08
CA PRO A 735 -3.79 -20.18 9.82
C PRO A 735 -2.86 -19.19 9.11
N ASP A 736 -3.18 -18.87 7.84
CA ASP A 736 -2.40 -17.92 7.03
C ASP A 736 -2.30 -16.53 7.66
N CYS A 737 -3.40 -16.00 8.17
CA CYS A 737 -3.45 -14.65 8.71
C CYS A 737 -4.53 -14.52 9.79
N GLY A 738 -4.76 -13.30 10.32
CA GLY A 738 -5.78 -13.00 11.31
C GLY A 738 -7.21 -13.22 10.81
N LEU A 739 -8.10 -13.64 11.69
CA LEU A 739 -9.47 -14.11 11.38
C LEU A 739 -10.53 -12.98 11.39
N LYS A 740 -10.12 -11.74 11.57
CA LYS A 740 -10.98 -10.55 11.72
C LYS A 740 -12.10 -10.44 10.69
N THR A 741 -11.83 -10.81 9.44
CA THR A 741 -12.75 -10.67 8.30
C THR A 741 -13.64 -11.89 8.09
N ARG A 742 -13.46 -12.94 8.86
CA ARG A 742 -14.24 -14.19 8.77
C ARG A 742 -15.50 -14.15 9.61
N GLY A 743 -16.37 -15.13 9.37
CA GLY A 743 -17.51 -15.41 10.23
C GLY A 743 -17.22 -16.53 11.22
N ASN A 744 -17.97 -16.60 12.31
CA ASN A 744 -17.81 -17.67 13.29
C ASN A 744 -18.14 -19.06 12.72
N ALA A 745 -19.03 -19.12 11.70
CA ALA A 745 -19.49 -20.38 11.11
C ALA A 745 -18.36 -21.17 10.42
N GLU A 746 -17.42 -20.47 9.77
CA GLU A 746 -16.28 -21.11 9.13
C GLU A 746 -15.03 -21.11 10.01
N THR A 747 -14.87 -20.12 10.89
CA THR A 747 -13.66 -19.99 11.74
C THR A 747 -13.50 -21.17 12.68
N TRP A 748 -14.52 -21.50 13.45
CA TRP A 748 -14.39 -22.52 14.49
C TRP A 748 -14.16 -23.92 13.92
N PRO A 749 -14.93 -24.42 12.94
CA PRO A 749 -14.66 -25.74 12.34
C PRO A 749 -13.27 -25.81 11.68
N SER A 750 -12.78 -24.72 11.07
CA SER A 750 -11.43 -24.70 10.48
C SER A 750 -10.34 -24.85 11.54
N LEU A 751 -10.49 -24.19 12.69
CA LEU A 751 -9.54 -24.32 13.81
C LEU A 751 -9.66 -25.67 14.51
N GLU A 752 -10.85 -26.25 14.64
CA GLU A 752 -11.06 -27.62 15.14
C GLU A 752 -10.30 -28.63 14.28
N ASN A 753 -10.40 -28.53 12.95
CA ASN A 753 -9.67 -29.38 12.01
C ASN A 753 -8.15 -29.13 12.06
N LEU A 754 -7.70 -27.88 12.25
CA LEU A 754 -6.29 -27.54 12.42
C LEU A 754 -5.69 -28.25 13.64
N VAL A 755 -6.35 -28.16 14.79
CA VAL A 755 -5.88 -28.79 16.03
C VAL A 755 -5.93 -30.30 15.93
N ALA A 756 -6.98 -30.88 15.32
CA ALA A 756 -7.07 -32.32 15.10
C ALA A 756 -5.93 -32.85 14.22
N ALA A 757 -5.65 -32.18 13.10
CA ALA A 757 -4.55 -32.51 12.20
C ALA A 757 -3.18 -32.44 12.91
N ALA A 758 -2.91 -31.37 13.65
CA ALA A 758 -1.67 -31.25 14.41
C ALA A 758 -1.50 -32.38 15.44
N LYS A 759 -2.55 -32.73 16.17
CA LYS A 759 -2.55 -33.86 17.12
C LYS A 759 -2.32 -35.19 16.41
N ALA A 760 -2.94 -35.41 15.24
CA ALA A 760 -2.76 -36.63 14.45
C ALA A 760 -1.30 -36.81 13.97
N VAL A 761 -0.68 -35.71 13.52
CA VAL A 761 0.73 -35.71 13.12
C VAL A 761 1.65 -36.00 14.32
N ARG A 762 1.47 -35.29 15.46
CA ARG A 762 2.22 -35.52 16.70
C ARG A 762 2.19 -37.02 17.12
N ALA A 763 1.00 -37.62 17.14
CA ALA A 763 0.84 -39.03 17.51
C ALA A 763 1.56 -40.02 16.58
N LYS A 764 1.89 -39.61 15.35
CA LYS A 764 2.70 -40.43 14.42
C LYS A 764 4.20 -40.19 14.58
N LEU A 765 4.61 -38.99 15.00
CA LEU A 765 6.01 -38.65 15.27
C LEU A 765 6.53 -39.28 16.57
N ASP A 766 5.65 -39.54 17.55
CA ASP A 766 5.96 -40.17 18.83
C ASP A 766 6.12 -41.70 18.70
N LYS A 767 5.84 -42.31 17.55
CA LYS A 767 5.98 -43.74 17.24
C LYS A 767 7.28 -44.05 16.52
#